data_3960219c4390fe11db14b63e0bd37e41
#
_entry.id   3960219c4390fe11db14b63e0bd37e41
#
_cell.length_a   1.000
_cell.length_b   1.000
_cell.length_c   1.000
_cell.angle_alpha   90.00
_cell.angle_beta   90.00
_cell.angle_gamma   90.00
#
_symmetry.space_group_name_H-M   'P 1'
#
loop_
_entity.id
_entity.type
_entity.pdbx_description
1 polymer ?
#
loop_
_entity_poly.entity_id
_entity_poly.type
_entity_poly.pdbx_seq_one_letter_code
_entity_poly.pdbx_strand_id
1 'polypeptide(L)'
;LLNETTARRVAIRQPVKPGPRKVVEPIGVPVTGAKGERMLMQQYRSNSYLFGGNAPYVEELYEAYLDNPGSVPDNWRAYFDNLQHVPAVDGSDSRDVAHAPVVESFAQRAKANAFALKASSADLAVAQKQVHVQSLIAAYRFLGSRWADLDPLKRTERPKIPELEPSFYGLSESDMDITFSAANTYFSKAEQMSLRDILQALRDTYCGTLGVEFMHITEPTEKRWWQERLESTRSKPVLSVEQKKHVLDRLTAAEGLERYLHTKYVGQKRFSLEGGESFIAAMDELIQQAGAKGVQEIIIGMAHRGRLNVLVNTLGKMPKDLFAEFDHTAPEELPAGDVKYHQGFSSDVSTPGGPVHLSLAFNPSHLEIVNPVVEGSVRARMDRRGDKRGDQVLPVLVHGDAAFAGQGVNQETLALAQTRGYSTGGTVHLIINNQIGFTTSDPRDLRSTLYCTDIVKGVEAPVLHVNGDDPEAVVLAVRWSLEYRMEFRKDVVLDIICFRKLGHNEQDTPSLTQPLMYKKIAQHPGTRKLYADKLAAQGLGQNLGDDMFKAYRSALDEGRHTVDPVLTDFKSKYAVDWLPYLGRKWTDAADTAIPLAEWKRLAERITTIPETVNMHPLVKKVYDDRAAMGRGELRVDWGMGEHMAFASLVSSGYPIRMSGEDSGRGTFTHRHSVIHDQKRERWDEGTYVPLQHVAENQAPFLVIDSILSEEAVLAFEYGYAGSDPNTLVIWEAQFGDFANGAQVVIDQFIASGEVKWGRQNGLTLMLPHGYEGQGPEHSSARLERFMQLAADTNMQIVQPTTAAQIFHVLRRQMVRNLRKPLVLFTPKSLLRNKDATSSLNDFTKSGFHTVIGELNADVVAAAAKVKRVIACSGKVYYDLVKKREEKGLNDVAILRVEQLYPFPHKVLSAELKKFPNATEVVWCQDEPQNQGAWFFVQHNIHENMLDGQRLGYAGRAASASPAVGYAHLHQDQQKALIDAAFGKLKGFTLTK
;
A
#
# COMPACT_ATOMS: atom_id res chain seq x y z
N LEU A 1 -47.05 5.16 14.45
CA LEU A 1 -48.16 6.08 14.07
C LEU A 1 -47.74 6.77 12.77
N LEU A 2 -48.04 6.20 11.63
CA LEU A 2 -49.12 6.49 10.66
C LEU A 2 -49.27 7.95 10.31
N ASN A 3 -49.00 8.34 9.08
CA ASN A 3 -49.83 8.50 7.90
C ASN A 3 -49.01 9.12 6.76
N GLU A 4 -48.94 8.48 5.64
CA GLU A 4 -49.68 8.57 4.39
C GLU A 4 -49.54 9.88 3.59
N THR A 5 -49.14 9.67 2.35
CA THR A 5 -49.47 10.32 1.07
C THR A 5 -48.73 11.59 0.67
N THR A 6 -47.89 11.49 -0.37
CA THR A 6 -48.27 11.96 -1.71
C THR A 6 -47.25 11.49 -2.78
N ALA A 7 -47.71 10.59 -3.63
CA ALA A 7 -47.04 10.24 -4.87
C ALA A 7 -47.23 11.38 -5.90
N ARG A 8 -46.17 12.00 -6.39
CA ARG A 8 -46.18 12.78 -7.61
C ARG A 8 -45.49 11.98 -8.73
N ARG A 9 -46.29 11.60 -9.70
CA ARG A 9 -45.88 11.04 -11.00
C ARG A 9 -44.96 12.04 -11.71
N VAL A 10 -43.76 11.61 -12.05
CA VAL A 10 -42.91 12.30 -13.01
C VAL A 10 -43.21 11.72 -14.38
N ALA A 11 -43.75 12.56 -15.25
CA ALA A 11 -44.06 12.23 -16.64
C ALA A 11 -42.74 12.14 -17.44
N ILE A 12 -42.55 11.00 -18.10
CA ILE A 12 -41.46 10.77 -19.06
C ILE A 12 -41.75 11.60 -20.30
N ARG A 13 -40.92 12.60 -20.59
CA ARG A 13 -40.97 13.34 -21.88
C ARG A 13 -40.20 12.57 -22.94
N GLN A 14 -40.82 12.33 -24.06
CA GLN A 14 -40.19 11.78 -25.28
C GLN A 14 -39.15 12.75 -25.86
N PRO A 15 -38.13 12.22 -26.59
CA PRO A 15 -37.04 13.05 -27.13
C PRO A 15 -37.52 13.91 -28.32
N VAL A 16 -37.15 15.18 -28.25
CA VAL A 16 -37.37 16.18 -29.32
C VAL A 16 -36.27 15.97 -30.39
N LYS A 17 -36.68 15.93 -31.64
CA LYS A 17 -35.77 15.90 -32.81
C LYS A 17 -34.96 17.21 -32.90
N PRO A 18 -33.65 17.16 -33.17
CA PRO A 18 -32.85 18.37 -33.31
C PRO A 18 -33.10 19.07 -34.66
N GLY A 19 -33.44 20.34 -34.62
CA GLY A 19 -33.44 21.24 -35.77
C GLY A 19 -32.05 21.70 -36.17
N PRO A 20 -31.87 22.29 -37.38
CA PRO A 20 -30.54 22.55 -37.94
C PRO A 20 -29.79 23.66 -37.17
N ARG A 21 -28.57 23.35 -36.71
CA ARG A 21 -27.69 24.33 -36.10
C ARG A 21 -27.10 25.27 -37.16
N LYS A 22 -27.28 26.57 -36.95
CA LYS A 22 -26.53 27.61 -37.65
C LYS A 22 -25.06 27.55 -37.31
N VAL A 23 -24.22 27.52 -38.32
CA VAL A 23 -22.78 27.64 -38.24
C VAL A 23 -22.45 29.06 -37.79
N VAL A 24 -21.76 29.20 -36.67
CA VAL A 24 -21.17 30.46 -36.22
C VAL A 24 -19.70 30.41 -36.63
N GLU A 25 -19.27 31.32 -37.44
CA GLU A 25 -17.88 31.51 -37.85
C GLU A 25 -17.06 31.94 -36.62
N PRO A 26 -15.82 31.41 -36.43
CA PRO A 26 -14.93 31.88 -35.38
C PRO A 26 -14.18 33.15 -35.79
N ILE A 27 -14.25 34.13 -34.92
CA ILE A 27 -13.51 35.39 -34.96
C ILE A 27 -11.98 35.08 -34.90
N GLY A 28 -11.28 35.55 -35.90
CA GLY A 28 -9.83 35.36 -36.00
C GLY A 28 -9.05 36.20 -35.00
N VAL A 29 -8.13 35.54 -34.32
CA VAL A 29 -7.03 36.19 -33.61
C VAL A 29 -5.72 35.83 -34.37
N PRO A 30 -4.88 36.77 -34.75
CA PRO A 30 -3.65 36.48 -35.44
C PRO A 30 -2.57 35.96 -34.48
N VAL A 31 -2.15 34.72 -34.64
CA VAL A 31 -0.96 34.19 -33.98
C VAL A 31 0.16 34.10 -35.03
N THR A 32 1.15 34.91 -34.82
CA THR A 32 2.43 34.84 -35.55
C THR A 32 3.33 33.84 -34.82
N GLY A 33 3.74 32.78 -35.49
CA GLY A 33 4.78 31.90 -34.98
C GLY A 33 4.68 30.43 -35.42
N ALA A 34 5.74 29.94 -36.02
CA ALA A 34 6.12 28.57 -36.30
C ALA A 34 5.39 27.86 -37.48
N LYS A 35 6.10 27.74 -38.57
CA LYS A 35 5.74 26.98 -39.78
C LYS A 35 5.57 25.47 -39.57
N GLY A 36 6.02 24.90 -38.43
CA GLY A 36 5.95 23.46 -38.18
C GLY A 36 4.59 22.95 -37.67
N GLU A 37 3.88 23.72 -36.85
CA GLU A 37 2.60 23.26 -36.25
C GLU A 37 1.41 23.28 -37.21
N ARG A 38 1.49 24.09 -38.26
CA ARG A 38 0.44 24.13 -39.31
C ARG A 38 0.43 22.90 -40.23
N MET A 39 1.59 22.27 -40.45
CA MET A 39 1.68 21.05 -41.27
C MET A 39 1.03 19.83 -40.58
N LEU A 40 1.26 19.63 -39.32
CA LEU A 40 0.68 18.51 -38.55
C LEU A 40 -0.86 18.56 -38.47
N MET A 41 -1.45 19.75 -38.29
CA MET A 41 -2.91 19.90 -38.25
C MET A 41 -3.58 19.74 -39.63
N GLN A 42 -2.90 20.12 -40.74
CA GLN A 42 -3.38 19.86 -42.09
C GLN A 42 -3.30 18.38 -42.45
N GLN A 43 -2.23 17.69 -42.06
CA GLN A 43 -2.08 16.23 -42.21
C GLN A 43 -3.17 15.46 -41.44
N TYR A 44 -3.50 15.86 -40.19
CA TYR A 44 -4.59 15.26 -39.45
C TYR A 44 -5.95 15.47 -40.08
N ARG A 45 -6.20 16.64 -40.67
CA ARG A 45 -7.46 16.93 -41.39
C ARG A 45 -7.54 16.20 -42.71
N SER A 46 -6.45 15.99 -43.41
CA SER A 46 -6.43 15.27 -44.69
C SER A 46 -6.57 13.76 -44.54
N ASN A 47 -6.22 13.21 -43.36
CA ASN A 47 -6.26 11.77 -43.11
C ASN A 47 -7.51 11.32 -42.33
N SER A 48 -8.45 12.23 -42.01
CA SER A 48 -9.66 11.89 -41.22
C SER A 48 -10.60 10.88 -41.91
N TYR A 49 -10.48 10.67 -43.20
CA TYR A 49 -11.25 9.71 -44.01
C TYR A 49 -10.75 8.26 -43.83
N LEU A 50 -9.52 8.09 -43.35
CA LEU A 50 -8.85 6.78 -43.18
C LEU A 50 -9.26 6.08 -41.85
N PHE A 51 -9.97 6.75 -40.97
CA PHE A 51 -10.33 6.21 -39.66
C PHE A 51 -11.84 5.97 -39.53
N GLY A 52 -12.22 4.76 -39.16
CA GLY A 52 -13.61 4.35 -38.93
C GLY A 52 -14.16 3.39 -39.99
N GLY A 53 -15.48 3.24 -40.07
CA GLY A 53 -16.16 2.28 -40.91
C GLY A 53 -15.95 2.42 -42.44
N ASN A 54 -15.30 3.48 -42.88
CA ASN A 54 -15.03 3.76 -44.30
C ASN A 54 -13.63 3.34 -44.74
N ALA A 55 -12.75 2.89 -43.85
CA ALA A 55 -11.39 2.52 -44.19
C ALA A 55 -11.31 1.47 -45.32
N PRO A 56 -12.09 0.38 -45.33
CA PRO A 56 -12.07 -0.61 -46.40
C PRO A 56 -12.46 -0.03 -47.78
N TYR A 57 -13.39 0.90 -47.82
CA TYR A 57 -13.82 1.56 -49.03
C TYR A 57 -12.76 2.49 -49.59
N VAL A 58 -12.03 3.21 -48.72
CA VAL A 58 -10.93 4.09 -49.15
C VAL A 58 -9.74 3.27 -49.61
N GLU A 59 -9.46 2.14 -48.97
CA GLU A 59 -8.43 1.18 -49.32
C GLU A 59 -8.69 0.58 -50.73
N GLU A 60 -9.96 0.20 -51.02
CA GLU A 60 -10.34 -0.31 -52.34
C GLU A 60 -10.18 0.75 -53.44
N LEU A 61 -10.53 1.99 -53.15
CA LEU A 61 -10.32 3.11 -54.08
C LEU A 61 -8.81 3.39 -54.27
N TYR A 62 -7.99 3.26 -53.22
CA TYR A 62 -6.56 3.47 -53.32
C TYR A 62 -5.88 2.38 -54.13
N GLU A 63 -6.27 1.14 -53.98
CA GLU A 63 -5.80 0.01 -54.82
C GLU A 63 -6.17 0.22 -56.28
N ALA A 64 -7.42 0.65 -56.58
CA ALA A 64 -7.84 0.96 -57.93
C ALA A 64 -7.05 2.13 -58.53
N TYR A 65 -6.69 3.15 -57.74
CA TYR A 65 -5.84 4.26 -58.15
C TYR A 65 -4.42 3.80 -58.45
N LEU A 66 -3.84 2.93 -57.62
CA LEU A 66 -2.47 2.41 -57.82
C LEU A 66 -2.35 1.55 -59.10
N ASP A 67 -3.46 0.85 -59.46
CA ASP A 67 -3.52 0.08 -60.72
C ASP A 67 -3.72 1.00 -61.94
N ASN A 68 -4.67 1.95 -61.84
CA ASN A 68 -4.93 2.93 -62.89
C ASN A 68 -5.47 4.24 -62.28
N PRO A 69 -4.65 5.31 -62.19
CA PRO A 69 -5.08 6.59 -61.61
C PRO A 69 -6.34 7.21 -62.24
N GLY A 70 -6.69 6.81 -63.46
CA GLY A 70 -7.88 7.24 -64.18
C GLY A 70 -9.16 6.50 -63.80
N SER A 71 -9.08 5.45 -62.97
CA SER A 71 -10.19 4.62 -62.53
C SER A 71 -10.99 5.20 -61.35
N VAL A 72 -10.46 6.18 -60.67
CA VAL A 72 -11.06 6.81 -59.48
C VAL A 72 -11.56 8.22 -59.77
N PRO A 73 -12.59 8.71 -59.04
CA PRO A 73 -13.07 10.09 -59.19
C PRO A 73 -12.00 11.15 -58.97
N ASP A 74 -12.07 12.29 -59.68
CA ASP A 74 -11.01 13.33 -59.68
C ASP A 74 -10.66 13.89 -58.31
N ASN A 75 -11.63 13.97 -57.38
CA ASN A 75 -11.39 14.39 -55.99
C ASN A 75 -10.54 13.35 -55.21
N TRP A 76 -10.71 12.06 -55.47
CA TRP A 76 -9.92 11.00 -54.87
C TRP A 76 -8.56 10.88 -55.53
N ARG A 77 -8.48 11.09 -56.84
CA ARG A 77 -7.21 11.13 -57.58
C ARG A 77 -6.30 12.21 -57.02
N ALA A 78 -6.81 13.44 -56.90
CA ALA A 78 -6.04 14.55 -56.38
C ALA A 78 -5.58 14.31 -54.92
N TYR A 79 -6.38 13.59 -54.14
CA TYR A 79 -6.03 13.19 -52.76
C TYR A 79 -4.91 12.15 -52.75
N PHE A 80 -5.01 11.11 -53.57
CA PHE A 80 -4.02 10.05 -53.65
C PHE A 80 -2.72 10.50 -54.31
N ASP A 81 -2.75 11.39 -55.29
CA ASP A 81 -1.58 12.04 -55.84
C ASP A 81 -0.77 12.79 -54.79
N ASN A 82 -1.45 13.48 -53.87
CA ASN A 82 -0.79 14.15 -52.76
C ASN A 82 -0.20 13.16 -51.74
N LEU A 83 -0.86 12.02 -51.54
CA LEU A 83 -0.39 10.98 -50.61
C LEU A 83 0.94 10.34 -51.11
N GLN A 84 1.05 10.12 -52.40
CA GLN A 84 2.26 9.55 -53.03
C GLN A 84 3.52 10.44 -52.97
N HIS A 85 3.37 11.71 -52.59
CA HIS A 85 4.48 12.64 -52.41
C HIS A 85 4.95 12.77 -50.95
N VAL A 86 4.37 11.99 -50.03
CA VAL A 86 4.83 11.92 -48.63
C VAL A 86 5.92 10.86 -48.53
N PRO A 87 7.14 11.20 -48.03
CA PRO A 87 8.20 10.21 -47.86
C PRO A 87 7.73 9.08 -46.94
N ALA A 88 8.15 7.85 -47.24
CA ALA A 88 7.89 6.71 -46.37
C ALA A 88 8.46 6.91 -44.96
N VAL A 89 7.88 6.28 -43.97
CA VAL A 89 8.26 6.43 -42.55
C VAL A 89 9.74 6.07 -42.29
N ASP A 90 10.32 5.24 -43.15
CA ASP A 90 11.73 4.83 -43.10
C ASP A 90 12.68 5.81 -43.88
N GLY A 91 12.14 6.91 -44.40
CA GLY A 91 12.88 7.91 -45.12
C GLY A 91 13.30 7.51 -46.55
N SER A 92 12.76 6.42 -47.11
CA SER A 92 12.99 5.98 -48.48
C SER A 92 12.08 6.69 -49.50
N ASP A 93 12.56 6.86 -50.75
CA ASP A 93 11.74 7.35 -51.84
C ASP A 93 10.87 6.24 -52.49
N SER A 94 10.56 5.18 -51.77
CA SER A 94 9.74 4.09 -52.25
C SER A 94 8.29 4.54 -52.45
N ARG A 95 7.74 4.26 -53.62
CA ARG A 95 6.32 4.53 -53.95
C ARG A 95 5.50 3.29 -53.64
N ASP A 96 4.30 3.52 -53.15
CA ASP A 96 3.30 2.45 -53.00
C ASP A 96 2.99 1.81 -54.37
N VAL A 97 2.84 0.51 -54.38
CA VAL A 97 2.45 -0.30 -55.53
C VAL A 97 1.16 -1.02 -55.26
N ALA A 98 0.36 -1.27 -56.29
CA ALA A 98 -0.90 -2.01 -56.14
C ALA A 98 -0.66 -3.39 -55.57
N HIS A 99 -1.44 -3.77 -54.57
CA HIS A 99 -1.36 -5.09 -53.92
C HIS A 99 -1.94 -6.22 -54.76
N ALA A 100 -2.84 -5.90 -55.73
CA ALA A 100 -3.48 -6.90 -56.59
C ALA A 100 -2.50 -7.86 -57.28
N PRO A 101 -1.37 -7.43 -57.92
CA PRO A 101 -0.39 -8.34 -58.49
C PRO A 101 0.31 -9.21 -57.42
N VAL A 102 0.49 -8.66 -56.19
CA VAL A 102 1.12 -9.38 -55.10
C VAL A 102 0.18 -10.46 -54.58
N VAL A 103 -1.08 -10.10 -54.36
CA VAL A 103 -2.16 -11.04 -53.94
C VAL A 103 -2.34 -12.14 -54.99
N GLU A 104 -2.34 -11.79 -56.30
CA GLU A 104 -2.41 -12.76 -57.40
C GLU A 104 -1.18 -13.67 -57.44
N SER A 105 0.04 -13.13 -57.21
CA SER A 105 1.25 -13.93 -57.06
C SER A 105 1.20 -14.90 -55.89
N PHE A 106 0.67 -14.50 -54.72
CA PHE A 106 0.44 -15.37 -53.61
C PHE A 106 -0.67 -16.41 -53.89
N ALA A 107 -1.76 -15.99 -54.57
CA ALA A 107 -2.83 -16.92 -54.98
C ALA A 107 -2.33 -17.96 -55.96
N GLN A 108 -1.47 -17.58 -56.92
CA GLN A 108 -0.80 -18.49 -57.87
C GLN A 108 0.19 -19.41 -57.15
N ARG A 109 0.97 -18.90 -56.23
CA ARG A 109 1.87 -19.69 -55.35
C ARG A 109 1.08 -20.65 -54.46
N ALA A 110 -0.03 -20.20 -53.88
CA ALA A 110 -0.92 -21.08 -53.09
C ALA A 110 -1.54 -22.18 -53.93
N LYS A 111 -1.97 -21.87 -55.20
CA LYS A 111 -2.42 -22.90 -56.16
C LYS A 111 -1.29 -23.82 -56.60
N ALA A 112 -0.08 -23.32 -56.83
CA ALA A 112 1.07 -24.13 -57.19
C ALA A 112 1.49 -25.04 -56.02
N ASN A 113 1.51 -24.54 -54.77
CA ASN A 113 1.80 -25.33 -53.59
C ASN A 113 0.68 -26.32 -53.27
N ALA A 114 -0.59 -26.03 -53.56
CA ALA A 114 -1.68 -27.00 -53.43
C ALA A 114 -1.51 -28.24 -54.33
N PHE A 115 -0.71 -28.15 -55.39
CA PHE A 115 -0.32 -29.32 -56.20
C PHE A 115 0.94 -30.04 -55.71
N ALA A 116 1.73 -29.47 -54.80
CA ALA A 116 2.98 -30.06 -54.31
C ALA A 116 2.80 -30.84 -52.98
N LEU A 117 1.72 -30.61 -52.27
CA LEU A 117 1.34 -31.35 -51.04
C LEU A 117 0.12 -32.24 -51.37
N LYS A 118 0.34 -33.39 -52.01
CA LYS A 118 -0.54 -34.54 -51.82
C LYS A 118 -0.31 -35.14 -50.41
N ALA A 119 -0.62 -34.36 -49.35
CA ALA A 119 -0.98 -34.99 -48.09
C ALA A 119 -2.23 -35.82 -48.37
N SER A 120 -2.22 -37.08 -48.01
CA SER A 120 -3.41 -37.91 -48.10
C SER A 120 -4.52 -37.26 -47.27
N SER A 121 -5.79 -37.46 -47.62
CA SER A 121 -6.88 -36.98 -46.74
C SER A 121 -6.76 -37.47 -45.29
N ALA A 122 -6.06 -38.60 -45.08
CA ALA A 122 -5.71 -39.13 -43.79
C ALA A 122 -4.65 -38.29 -43.06
N ASP A 123 -3.61 -37.80 -43.75
CA ASP A 123 -2.56 -36.94 -43.13
C ASP A 123 -3.11 -35.57 -42.73
N LEU A 124 -4.01 -35.00 -43.53
CA LEU A 124 -4.71 -33.76 -43.19
C LEU A 124 -5.63 -33.93 -41.98
N ALA A 125 -6.33 -35.08 -41.88
CA ALA A 125 -7.17 -35.38 -40.73
C ALA A 125 -6.34 -35.56 -39.44
N VAL A 126 -5.19 -36.22 -39.53
CA VAL A 126 -4.26 -36.38 -38.38
C VAL A 126 -3.68 -35.03 -37.98
N ALA A 127 -3.26 -34.18 -38.92
CA ALA A 127 -2.76 -32.85 -38.63
C ALA A 127 -3.83 -31.95 -37.97
N GLN A 128 -5.07 -32.07 -38.41
CA GLN A 128 -6.18 -31.34 -37.78
C GLN A 128 -6.44 -31.84 -36.34
N LYS A 129 -6.41 -33.15 -36.09
CA LYS A 129 -6.55 -33.73 -34.76
C LYS A 129 -5.37 -33.32 -33.86
N GLN A 130 -4.16 -33.16 -34.38
CA GLN A 130 -3.01 -32.62 -33.63
C GLN A 130 -3.29 -31.21 -33.09
N VAL A 131 -3.89 -30.35 -33.91
CA VAL A 131 -4.31 -29.00 -33.46
C VAL A 131 -5.36 -29.10 -32.35
N HIS A 132 -6.32 -29.98 -32.47
CA HIS A 132 -7.34 -30.24 -31.46
C HIS A 132 -6.74 -30.76 -30.14
N VAL A 133 -5.74 -31.64 -30.19
CA VAL A 133 -5.01 -32.08 -29.00
C VAL A 133 -4.23 -30.94 -28.35
N GLN A 134 -3.61 -30.06 -29.14
CA GLN A 134 -2.94 -28.87 -28.59
C GLN A 134 -3.92 -27.91 -27.92
N SER A 135 -5.10 -27.74 -28.49
CA SER A 135 -6.19 -26.95 -27.89
C SER A 135 -6.69 -27.54 -26.58
N LEU A 136 -6.81 -28.86 -26.51
CA LEU A 136 -7.15 -29.58 -25.28
C LEU A 136 -6.08 -29.41 -24.19
N ILE A 137 -4.78 -29.49 -24.52
CA ILE A 137 -3.68 -29.23 -23.60
C ILE A 137 -3.77 -27.80 -23.05
N ALA A 138 -3.97 -26.85 -23.95
CA ALA A 138 -4.12 -25.43 -23.56
C ALA A 138 -5.33 -25.21 -22.64
N ALA A 139 -6.46 -25.88 -22.90
CA ALA A 139 -7.64 -25.82 -22.05
C ALA A 139 -7.37 -26.34 -20.63
N TYR A 140 -6.67 -27.49 -20.50
CA TYR A 140 -6.30 -28.01 -19.18
C TYR A 140 -5.36 -27.05 -18.42
N ARG A 141 -4.38 -26.42 -19.10
CA ARG A 141 -3.50 -25.42 -18.49
C ARG A 141 -4.26 -24.19 -17.96
N PHE A 142 -5.35 -23.82 -18.63
CA PHE A 142 -6.14 -22.62 -18.29
C PHE A 142 -7.30 -22.92 -17.35
N LEU A 143 -8.01 -24.05 -17.54
CA LEU A 143 -9.26 -24.36 -16.83
C LEU A 143 -9.15 -25.54 -15.88
N GLY A 144 -8.04 -26.30 -15.90
CA GLY A 144 -7.90 -27.53 -15.12
C GLY A 144 -8.10 -27.34 -13.62
N SER A 145 -7.64 -26.21 -13.06
CA SER A 145 -7.85 -25.85 -11.66
C SER A 145 -9.33 -25.83 -11.26
N ARG A 146 -10.24 -25.46 -12.18
CA ARG A 146 -11.69 -25.44 -11.94
C ARG A 146 -12.31 -26.84 -11.78
N TRP A 147 -11.63 -27.88 -12.24
CA TRP A 147 -12.07 -29.26 -12.13
C TRP A 147 -11.23 -30.07 -11.12
N ALA A 148 -10.29 -29.44 -10.44
CA ALA A 148 -9.48 -30.03 -9.39
C ALA A 148 -10.32 -30.41 -8.14
N ASP A 149 -9.84 -31.42 -7.39
CA ASP A 149 -10.49 -31.93 -6.17
C ASP A 149 -10.09 -31.11 -4.95
N LEU A 150 -10.60 -29.87 -4.88
CA LEU A 150 -10.13 -28.87 -3.93
C LEU A 150 -10.97 -28.82 -2.65
N ASP A 151 -12.27 -29.19 -2.66
CA ASP A 151 -13.14 -29.08 -1.48
C ASP A 151 -13.08 -30.35 -0.60
N PRO A 152 -12.47 -30.28 0.61
CA PRO A 152 -12.41 -31.42 1.53
C PRO A 152 -13.80 -31.92 1.96
N LEU A 153 -14.80 -31.05 1.98
CA LEU A 153 -16.15 -31.41 2.35
C LEU A 153 -17.00 -31.94 1.18
N LYS A 154 -16.53 -31.81 -0.06
CA LYS A 154 -17.26 -32.20 -1.27
C LYS A 154 -18.70 -31.68 -1.25
N ARG A 155 -18.86 -30.38 -1.02
CA ARG A 155 -20.18 -29.74 -0.84
C ARG A 155 -20.95 -29.63 -2.14
N THR A 156 -20.25 -29.42 -3.22
CA THR A 156 -20.80 -29.24 -4.56
C THR A 156 -20.22 -30.27 -5.52
N GLU A 157 -20.99 -30.66 -6.52
CA GLU A 157 -20.44 -31.42 -7.64
C GLU A 157 -19.49 -30.55 -8.45
N ARG A 158 -18.46 -31.21 -9.02
CA ARG A 158 -17.51 -30.52 -9.90
C ARG A 158 -18.26 -29.96 -11.12
N PRO A 159 -17.99 -28.74 -11.57
CA PRO A 159 -18.66 -28.18 -12.72
C PRO A 159 -18.34 -28.98 -13.99
N LYS A 160 -19.32 -29.14 -14.87
CA LYS A 160 -19.06 -29.65 -16.22
C LYS A 160 -18.37 -28.55 -17.01
N ILE A 161 -17.17 -28.80 -17.50
CA ILE A 161 -16.37 -27.91 -18.32
C ILE A 161 -16.18 -28.57 -19.68
N PRO A 162 -16.99 -28.24 -20.70
CA PRO A 162 -16.95 -28.91 -21.99
C PRO A 162 -15.56 -28.88 -22.62
N GLU A 163 -14.80 -27.79 -22.44
CA GLU A 163 -13.45 -27.62 -23.00
C GLU A 163 -12.40 -28.59 -22.44
N LEU A 164 -12.70 -29.29 -21.33
CA LEU A 164 -11.84 -30.33 -20.78
C LEU A 164 -12.17 -31.70 -21.31
N GLU A 165 -13.24 -31.83 -22.10
CA GLU A 165 -13.66 -33.12 -22.69
C GLU A 165 -13.13 -33.25 -24.13
N PRO A 166 -12.50 -34.38 -24.49
CA PRO A 166 -11.99 -34.60 -25.85
C PRO A 166 -13.06 -34.45 -26.93
N SER A 167 -14.30 -34.83 -26.63
CA SER A 167 -15.44 -34.72 -27.54
C SER A 167 -15.77 -33.28 -27.99
N PHE A 168 -15.44 -32.29 -27.17
CA PHE A 168 -15.60 -30.87 -27.52
C PHE A 168 -14.75 -30.49 -28.75
N TYR A 169 -13.62 -31.16 -28.91
CA TYR A 169 -12.69 -30.95 -30.02
C TYR A 169 -12.90 -31.96 -31.14
N GLY A 170 -13.99 -32.74 -31.12
CA GLY A 170 -14.23 -33.79 -32.12
C GLY A 170 -13.30 -35.00 -32.02
N LEU A 171 -12.64 -35.16 -30.85
CA LEU A 171 -11.84 -36.35 -30.55
C LEU A 171 -12.73 -37.41 -29.90
N SER A 172 -12.65 -38.66 -30.39
CA SER A 172 -13.51 -39.75 -29.99
C SER A 172 -12.72 -40.89 -29.32
N GLU A 173 -13.42 -41.90 -28.80
CA GLU A 173 -12.78 -43.09 -28.22
C GLU A 173 -11.85 -43.81 -29.20
N SER A 174 -12.16 -43.77 -30.51
CA SER A 174 -11.29 -44.34 -31.54
C SER A 174 -9.96 -43.60 -31.73
N ASP A 175 -9.83 -42.38 -31.16
CA ASP A 175 -8.61 -41.61 -31.25
C ASP A 175 -7.69 -41.79 -30.06
N MET A 176 -8.17 -42.45 -29.00
CA MET A 176 -7.45 -42.54 -27.72
C MET A 176 -6.08 -43.20 -27.81
N ASP A 177 -5.95 -44.17 -28.71
CA ASP A 177 -4.70 -44.92 -28.88
C ASP A 177 -3.83 -44.36 -30.03
N ILE A 178 -4.28 -43.27 -30.69
CA ILE A 178 -3.47 -42.58 -31.71
C ILE A 178 -2.41 -41.72 -30.99
N THR A 179 -1.19 -41.74 -31.52
CA THR A 179 -0.07 -40.93 -31.00
C THR A 179 -0.08 -39.54 -31.60
N PHE A 180 0.12 -38.57 -30.74
CA PHE A 180 0.20 -37.13 -31.07
C PHE A 180 1.50 -36.54 -30.54
N SER A 181 1.95 -35.47 -31.16
CA SER A 181 3.10 -34.74 -30.64
C SER A 181 2.76 -34.04 -29.30
N ALA A 182 3.56 -34.36 -28.28
CA ALA A 182 3.55 -33.77 -26.96
C ALA A 182 4.78 -32.86 -26.73
N ALA A 183 5.47 -32.44 -27.79
CA ALA A 183 6.74 -31.71 -27.75
C ALA A 183 6.65 -30.33 -27.04
N ASN A 184 5.45 -29.77 -26.90
CA ASN A 184 5.22 -28.53 -26.14
C ASN A 184 4.82 -28.78 -24.67
N THR A 185 4.99 -30.01 -24.18
CA THR A 185 4.72 -30.40 -22.80
C THR A 185 5.98 -31.00 -22.15
N TYR A 186 5.94 -31.14 -20.84
CA TYR A 186 7.00 -31.73 -20.03
C TYR A 186 6.57 -33.08 -19.42
N PHE A 187 5.51 -33.70 -19.91
CA PHE A 187 4.98 -34.98 -19.36
C PHE A 187 5.91 -36.15 -19.53
N SER A 188 6.70 -36.16 -20.60
CA SER A 188 7.61 -37.23 -20.96
C SER A 188 8.80 -36.67 -21.74
N LYS A 189 9.91 -37.42 -21.74
CA LYS A 189 11.04 -37.16 -22.65
C LYS A 189 10.73 -37.61 -24.10
N ALA A 190 9.69 -38.42 -24.30
CA ALA A 190 9.23 -38.81 -25.63
C ALA A 190 8.45 -37.65 -26.26
N GLU A 191 8.77 -37.32 -27.51
CA GLU A 191 8.09 -36.23 -28.25
C GLU A 191 6.67 -36.63 -28.67
N GLN A 192 6.31 -37.89 -28.58
CA GLN A 192 4.99 -38.42 -28.95
C GLN A 192 4.40 -39.25 -27.80
N MET A 193 3.09 -39.10 -27.59
CA MET A 193 2.29 -39.81 -26.59
C MET A 193 0.92 -40.16 -27.18
N SER A 194 0.30 -41.27 -26.72
CA SER A 194 -1.10 -41.53 -27.05
C SER A 194 -2.02 -40.46 -26.47
N LEU A 195 -3.16 -40.21 -27.10
CA LEU A 195 -4.17 -39.27 -26.56
C LEU A 195 -4.61 -39.70 -25.16
N ARG A 196 -4.74 -40.99 -24.91
CA ARG A 196 -5.08 -41.57 -23.60
C ARG A 196 -4.05 -41.18 -22.54
N ASP A 197 -2.75 -41.33 -22.85
CA ASP A 197 -1.68 -40.98 -21.92
C ASP A 197 -1.57 -39.47 -21.73
N ILE A 198 -1.78 -38.68 -22.79
CA ILE A 198 -1.85 -37.18 -22.69
C ILE A 198 -2.99 -36.78 -21.76
N LEU A 199 -4.19 -37.33 -21.98
CA LEU A 199 -5.37 -37.00 -21.16
C LEU A 199 -5.17 -37.37 -19.69
N GLN A 200 -4.60 -38.55 -19.43
CA GLN A 200 -4.29 -39.01 -18.08
C GLN A 200 -3.26 -38.07 -17.42
N ALA A 201 -2.20 -37.69 -18.16
CA ALA A 201 -1.18 -36.77 -17.68
C ALA A 201 -1.77 -35.39 -17.36
N LEU A 202 -2.66 -34.88 -18.22
CA LEU A 202 -3.36 -33.59 -18.00
C LEU A 202 -4.23 -33.65 -16.74
N ARG A 203 -5.02 -34.72 -16.58
CA ARG A 203 -5.87 -34.89 -15.39
C ARG A 203 -5.06 -35.04 -14.12
N ASP A 204 -4.00 -35.87 -14.15
CA ASP A 204 -3.08 -36.01 -13.01
C ASP A 204 -2.45 -34.67 -12.60
N THR A 205 -2.06 -33.87 -13.59
CA THR A 205 -1.32 -32.62 -13.37
C THR A 205 -2.20 -31.46 -12.87
N TYR A 206 -3.36 -31.26 -13.55
CA TYR A 206 -4.15 -30.05 -13.39
C TYR A 206 -5.46 -30.25 -12.61
N CYS A 207 -5.88 -31.50 -12.37
CA CYS A 207 -7.19 -31.81 -11.81
C CYS A 207 -7.12 -32.67 -10.53
N GLY A 208 -5.94 -32.79 -9.93
CA GLY A 208 -5.72 -33.48 -8.65
C GLY A 208 -6.19 -32.63 -7.45
N THR A 209 -5.57 -32.83 -6.30
CA THR A 209 -5.80 -32.06 -5.06
C THR A 209 -5.06 -30.71 -5.06
N LEU A 210 -4.31 -30.43 -6.13
CA LEU A 210 -3.62 -29.17 -6.41
C LEU A 210 -4.05 -28.67 -7.80
N GLY A 211 -4.59 -27.45 -7.86
CA GLY A 211 -4.89 -26.72 -9.08
C GLY A 211 -4.10 -25.44 -9.13
N VAL A 212 -3.54 -25.08 -10.29
CA VAL A 212 -2.68 -23.89 -10.41
C VAL A 212 -3.19 -22.97 -11.51
N GLU A 213 -3.33 -21.70 -11.19
CA GLU A 213 -3.68 -20.63 -12.14
C GLU A 213 -2.42 -19.81 -12.44
N PHE A 214 -1.92 -19.90 -13.68
CA PHE A 214 -0.70 -19.20 -14.12
C PHE A 214 -0.79 -18.70 -15.57
N MET A 215 -1.85 -19.06 -16.29
CA MET A 215 -1.97 -18.73 -17.71
C MET A 215 -2.28 -17.25 -17.97
N HIS A 216 -2.69 -16.51 -16.95
CA HIS A 216 -2.88 -15.06 -17.00
C HIS A 216 -1.55 -14.27 -16.95
N ILE A 217 -0.45 -14.91 -16.57
CA ILE A 217 0.88 -14.30 -16.58
C ILE A 217 1.27 -14.02 -18.03
N THR A 218 1.73 -12.83 -18.35
CA THR A 218 2.12 -12.46 -19.72
C THR A 218 3.55 -12.86 -20.06
N GLU A 219 4.46 -12.91 -19.06
CA GLU A 219 5.86 -13.24 -19.25
C GLU A 219 6.04 -14.74 -19.61
N PRO A 220 6.58 -15.06 -20.82
CA PRO A 220 6.72 -16.44 -21.26
C PRO A 220 7.65 -17.30 -20.41
N THR A 221 8.68 -16.71 -19.83
CA THR A 221 9.66 -17.41 -18.97
C THR A 221 9.00 -17.95 -17.71
N GLU A 222 8.18 -17.14 -17.08
CA GLU A 222 7.43 -17.51 -15.88
C GLU A 222 6.39 -18.61 -16.19
N LYS A 223 5.66 -18.49 -17.32
CA LYS A 223 4.71 -19.53 -17.75
C LYS A 223 5.38 -20.87 -17.98
N ARG A 224 6.53 -20.87 -18.66
CA ARG A 224 7.30 -22.10 -18.91
C ARG A 224 7.82 -22.71 -17.61
N TRP A 225 8.27 -21.89 -16.68
CA TRP A 225 8.71 -22.32 -15.36
C TRP A 225 7.62 -23.10 -14.62
N TRP A 226 6.37 -22.62 -14.67
CA TRP A 226 5.23 -23.33 -14.10
C TRP A 226 4.90 -24.62 -14.88
N GLN A 227 4.83 -24.56 -16.21
CA GLN A 227 4.56 -25.72 -17.04
C GLN A 227 5.56 -26.85 -16.77
N GLU A 228 6.84 -26.54 -16.72
CA GLU A 228 7.89 -27.52 -16.46
C GLU A 228 7.70 -28.22 -15.12
N ARG A 229 7.50 -27.47 -14.04
CA ARG A 229 7.32 -28.03 -12.70
C ARG A 229 6.07 -28.85 -12.55
N LEU A 230 4.95 -28.35 -13.04
CA LEU A 230 3.68 -29.03 -12.96
C LEU A 230 3.69 -30.34 -13.78
N GLU A 231 4.11 -30.27 -15.03
CA GLU A 231 3.98 -31.35 -16.00
C GLU A 231 5.05 -32.42 -15.80
N SER A 232 6.30 -32.07 -15.46
CA SER A 232 7.37 -33.05 -15.23
C SER A 232 7.14 -33.92 -14.00
N THR A 233 6.45 -33.40 -13.00
CA THR A 233 6.11 -34.13 -11.76
C THR A 233 4.67 -34.63 -11.74
N ARG A 234 3.84 -34.18 -12.69
CA ARG A 234 2.38 -34.38 -12.70
C ARG A 234 1.73 -33.89 -11.41
N SER A 235 2.25 -32.81 -10.86
CA SER A 235 1.83 -32.21 -9.58
C SER A 235 1.81 -33.20 -8.41
N LYS A 236 2.60 -34.28 -8.47
CA LYS A 236 2.65 -35.30 -7.41
C LYS A 236 3.79 -35.00 -6.43
N PRO A 237 3.49 -34.86 -5.13
CA PRO A 237 4.52 -34.67 -4.11
C PRO A 237 5.37 -35.95 -3.95
N VAL A 238 6.69 -35.76 -3.78
CA VAL A 238 7.62 -36.82 -3.45
C VAL A 238 8.27 -36.50 -2.11
N LEU A 239 7.80 -37.14 -1.05
CA LEU A 239 8.32 -36.97 0.32
C LEU A 239 8.99 -38.24 0.82
N SER A 240 10.11 -38.09 1.55
CA SER A 240 10.72 -39.19 2.27
C SER A 240 9.82 -39.65 3.44
N VAL A 241 10.14 -40.82 3.98
CA VAL A 241 9.42 -41.35 5.17
C VAL A 241 9.52 -40.37 6.35
N GLU A 242 10.70 -39.81 6.55
CA GLU A 242 10.97 -38.83 7.61
C GLU A 242 10.14 -37.56 7.41
N GLN A 243 10.08 -37.04 6.19
CA GLN A 243 9.27 -35.86 5.86
C GLN A 243 7.77 -36.13 6.07
N LYS A 244 7.28 -37.31 5.68
CA LYS A 244 5.89 -37.72 5.93
C LYS A 244 5.56 -37.77 7.42
N LYS A 245 6.45 -38.34 8.23
CA LYS A 245 6.30 -38.36 9.68
C LYS A 245 6.34 -36.97 10.29
N HIS A 246 7.21 -36.09 9.77
CA HIS A 246 7.30 -34.71 10.21
C HIS A 246 6.01 -33.93 9.88
N VAL A 247 5.44 -34.12 8.69
CA VAL A 247 4.13 -33.54 8.34
C VAL A 247 3.05 -34.01 9.31
N LEU A 248 3.00 -35.31 9.64
CA LEU A 248 2.05 -35.83 10.63
C LEU A 248 2.26 -35.22 12.02
N ASP A 249 3.51 -35.00 12.41
CA ASP A 249 3.85 -34.34 13.67
C ASP A 249 3.32 -32.90 13.72
N ARG A 250 3.51 -32.11 12.65
CA ARG A 250 2.98 -30.75 12.57
C ARG A 250 1.45 -30.70 12.58
N LEU A 251 0.77 -31.62 11.90
CA LEU A 251 -0.69 -31.77 11.98
C LEU A 251 -1.14 -32.15 13.40
N THR A 252 -0.36 -33.01 14.05
CA THR A 252 -0.64 -33.43 15.43
C THR A 252 -0.49 -32.28 16.42
N ALA A 253 0.55 -31.46 16.25
CA ALA A 253 0.76 -30.27 17.03
C ALA A 253 -0.39 -29.25 16.83
N ALA A 254 -0.81 -29.01 15.58
CA ALA A 254 -1.91 -28.12 15.28
C ALA A 254 -3.22 -28.56 15.93
N GLU A 255 -3.67 -29.79 15.69
CA GLU A 255 -4.90 -30.32 16.27
C GLU A 255 -4.78 -30.46 17.80
N GLY A 256 -3.61 -30.87 18.28
CA GLY A 256 -3.37 -31.10 19.71
C GLY A 256 -3.56 -29.84 20.55
N LEU A 257 -3.03 -28.71 20.10
CA LEU A 257 -3.21 -27.40 20.77
C LEU A 257 -4.67 -26.99 20.78
N GLU A 258 -5.35 -27.09 19.65
CA GLU A 258 -6.76 -26.70 19.55
C GLU A 258 -7.66 -27.51 20.48
N ARG A 259 -7.46 -28.84 20.52
CA ARG A 259 -8.19 -29.72 21.43
C ARG A 259 -7.88 -29.44 22.89
N TYR A 260 -6.61 -29.12 23.21
CA TYR A 260 -6.21 -28.75 24.56
C TYR A 260 -6.93 -27.50 25.02
N LEU A 261 -6.89 -26.45 24.20
CA LEU A 261 -7.55 -25.18 24.51
C LEU A 261 -9.08 -25.33 24.59
N HIS A 262 -9.67 -26.15 23.70
CA HIS A 262 -11.10 -26.43 23.71
C HIS A 262 -11.57 -27.10 25.01
N THR A 263 -10.77 -28.02 25.54
CA THR A 263 -11.09 -28.76 26.75
C THR A 263 -10.88 -27.94 28.02
N LYS A 264 -9.77 -27.17 28.06
CA LYS A 264 -9.35 -26.44 29.25
C LYS A 264 -10.02 -25.07 29.37
N TYR A 265 -10.26 -24.39 28.25
CA TYR A 265 -10.76 -23.00 28.20
C TYR A 265 -12.05 -22.89 27.39
N VAL A 266 -13.07 -23.58 27.87
CA VAL A 266 -14.39 -23.69 27.21
C VAL A 266 -15.02 -22.31 27.00
N GLY A 267 -15.44 -22.03 25.74
CA GLY A 267 -16.13 -20.79 25.39
C GLY A 267 -15.25 -19.53 25.32
N GLN A 268 -13.95 -19.60 25.64
CA GLN A 268 -13.06 -18.47 25.47
C GLN A 268 -12.68 -18.32 24.00
N LYS A 269 -12.72 -17.08 23.48
CA LYS A 269 -12.36 -16.76 22.09
C LYS A 269 -10.89 -17.06 21.83
N ARG A 270 -10.62 -17.86 20.79
CA ARG A 270 -9.28 -18.21 20.30
C ARG A 270 -9.16 -18.27 18.79
N PHE A 271 -10.29 -18.22 18.05
CA PHE A 271 -10.38 -18.35 16.59
C PHE A 271 -9.67 -19.62 16.10
N SER A 272 -10.23 -20.75 16.47
CA SER A 272 -9.66 -22.08 16.23
C SER A 272 -9.26 -22.34 14.77
N LEU A 273 -8.12 -23.01 14.60
CA LEU A 273 -7.63 -23.50 13.30
C LEU A 273 -8.23 -24.84 12.89
N GLU A 274 -9.03 -25.49 13.74
CA GLU A 274 -9.57 -26.82 13.45
C GLU A 274 -10.28 -26.89 12.08
N GLY A 275 -9.83 -27.80 11.25
CA GLY A 275 -10.22 -27.97 9.86
C GLY A 275 -9.25 -27.35 8.85
N GLY A 276 -8.24 -26.59 9.32
CA GLY A 276 -7.17 -26.00 8.51
C GLY A 276 -5.77 -26.35 9.02
N GLU A 277 -5.59 -27.51 9.67
CA GLU A 277 -4.35 -27.90 10.35
C GLU A 277 -3.13 -27.96 9.43
N SER A 278 -3.33 -28.27 8.13
CA SER A 278 -2.25 -28.30 7.13
C SER A 278 -1.53 -26.97 6.96
N PHE A 279 -2.13 -25.86 7.38
CA PHE A 279 -1.49 -24.55 7.40
C PHE A 279 -0.25 -24.51 8.30
N ILE A 280 -0.23 -25.22 9.44
CA ILE A 280 0.96 -25.29 10.31
C ILE A 280 2.10 -26.07 9.64
N ALA A 281 1.78 -27.15 8.92
CA ALA A 281 2.77 -27.87 8.12
C ALA A 281 3.30 -27.00 6.96
N ALA A 282 2.44 -26.19 6.34
CA ALA A 282 2.84 -25.22 5.32
C ALA A 282 3.82 -24.16 5.87
N MET A 283 3.52 -23.57 7.03
CA MET A 283 4.38 -22.58 7.67
C MET A 283 5.75 -23.15 8.06
N ASP A 284 5.77 -24.35 8.63
CA ASP A 284 7.01 -25.04 8.98
C ASP A 284 7.89 -25.28 7.75
N GLU A 285 7.31 -25.87 6.70
CA GLU A 285 8.02 -26.11 5.44
C GLU A 285 8.54 -24.82 4.80
N LEU A 286 7.70 -23.76 4.77
CA LEU A 286 8.10 -22.45 4.25
C LEU A 286 9.35 -21.93 4.96
N ILE A 287 9.38 -21.97 6.29
CA ILE A 287 10.47 -21.45 7.10
C ILE A 287 11.75 -22.26 6.87
N GLN A 288 11.66 -23.59 6.90
CA GLN A 288 12.80 -24.48 6.68
C GLN A 288 13.42 -24.31 5.29
N GLN A 289 12.57 -24.22 4.26
CA GLN A 289 13.03 -24.01 2.88
C GLN A 289 13.55 -22.59 2.63
N ALA A 290 12.93 -21.58 3.27
CA ALA A 290 13.40 -20.20 3.16
C ALA A 290 14.81 -20.05 3.73
N GLY A 291 15.06 -20.61 4.93
CA GLY A 291 16.39 -20.63 5.51
C GLY A 291 17.40 -21.38 4.64
N ALA A 292 17.03 -22.55 4.09
CA ALA A 292 17.87 -23.32 3.17
C ALA A 292 18.26 -22.50 1.91
N LYS A 293 17.41 -21.55 1.49
CA LYS A 293 17.66 -20.65 0.36
C LYS A 293 18.36 -19.34 0.75
N GLY A 294 18.77 -19.18 2.02
CA GLY A 294 19.54 -18.03 2.50
C GLY A 294 18.71 -16.88 3.08
N VAL A 295 17.41 -17.05 3.24
CA VAL A 295 16.58 -16.09 3.98
C VAL A 295 17.01 -16.09 5.44
N GLN A 296 17.19 -14.91 6.02
CA GLN A 296 17.66 -14.70 7.39
C GLN A 296 16.55 -14.15 8.31
N GLU A 297 15.53 -13.58 7.74
CA GLU A 297 14.43 -12.98 8.50
C GLU A 297 13.10 -13.13 7.76
N ILE A 298 12.07 -13.54 8.48
CA ILE A 298 10.70 -13.68 7.96
C ILE A 298 9.76 -12.82 8.80
N ILE A 299 9.04 -11.91 8.15
CA ILE A 299 8.07 -11.05 8.79
C ILE A 299 6.68 -11.54 8.41
N ILE A 300 5.88 -11.87 9.42
CA ILE A 300 4.58 -12.49 9.25
C ILE A 300 3.48 -11.50 9.63
N GLY A 301 2.55 -11.26 8.72
CA GLY A 301 1.28 -10.61 8.98
C GLY A 301 0.15 -11.64 8.92
N MET A 302 -0.76 -11.65 9.88
CA MET A 302 -1.86 -12.60 9.81
C MET A 302 -3.08 -12.14 10.62
N ALA A 303 -4.26 -12.59 10.17
CA ALA A 303 -5.51 -12.46 10.88
C ALA A 303 -5.56 -13.36 12.15
N HIS A 304 -6.71 -13.43 12.80
CA HIS A 304 -6.90 -14.10 14.10
C HIS A 304 -6.86 -15.63 13.99
N ARG A 305 -7.43 -16.21 12.91
CA ARG A 305 -7.61 -17.67 12.79
C ARG A 305 -6.27 -18.39 12.72
N GLY A 306 -6.08 -19.30 13.67
CA GLY A 306 -4.83 -20.05 13.79
C GLY A 306 -3.66 -19.27 14.40
N ARG A 307 -3.85 -17.99 14.79
CA ARG A 307 -2.75 -17.17 15.30
C ARG A 307 -2.14 -17.73 16.58
N LEU A 308 -2.95 -18.20 17.53
CA LEU A 308 -2.43 -18.82 18.75
C LEU A 308 -1.65 -20.11 18.43
N ASN A 309 -2.08 -20.83 17.42
CA ASN A 309 -1.37 -22.01 16.92
C ASN A 309 -0.01 -21.65 16.31
N VAL A 310 0.05 -20.59 15.51
CA VAL A 310 1.31 -20.05 14.98
C VAL A 310 2.24 -19.58 16.10
N LEU A 311 1.72 -18.87 17.10
CA LEU A 311 2.52 -18.43 18.27
C LEU A 311 3.22 -19.60 18.94
N VAL A 312 2.52 -20.71 19.18
CA VAL A 312 3.07 -21.86 19.90
C VAL A 312 3.84 -22.79 18.96
N ASN A 313 3.22 -23.23 17.86
CA ASN A 313 3.72 -24.31 17.02
C ASN A 313 4.62 -23.86 15.84
N THR A 314 4.71 -22.55 15.57
CA THR A 314 5.60 -22.02 14.55
C THR A 314 6.69 -21.12 15.17
N LEU A 315 6.30 -20.20 16.03
CA LEU A 315 7.22 -19.24 16.66
C LEU A 315 7.81 -19.73 17.99
N GLY A 316 7.24 -20.77 18.58
CA GLY A 316 7.75 -21.34 19.83
C GLY A 316 7.49 -20.51 21.07
N LYS A 317 6.40 -19.71 21.09
CA LYS A 317 5.94 -19.12 22.36
C LYS A 317 5.66 -20.24 23.36
N MET A 318 6.15 -20.09 24.59
CA MET A 318 5.95 -21.10 25.62
C MET A 318 4.46 -21.32 25.89
N PRO A 319 3.97 -22.57 25.88
CA PRO A 319 2.56 -22.86 26.20
C PRO A 319 2.12 -22.26 27.54
N LYS A 320 2.95 -22.32 28.57
CA LYS A 320 2.65 -21.72 29.88
C LYS A 320 2.35 -20.23 29.82
N ASP A 321 3.07 -19.47 28.95
CA ASP A 321 2.88 -18.03 28.83
C ASP A 321 1.56 -17.72 28.11
N LEU A 322 1.19 -18.53 27.11
CA LEU A 322 -0.12 -18.44 26.47
C LEU A 322 -1.25 -18.80 27.47
N PHE A 323 -1.06 -19.84 28.26
CA PHE A 323 -2.09 -20.27 29.24
C PHE A 323 -2.30 -19.22 30.33
N ALA A 324 -1.24 -18.53 30.77
CA ALA A 324 -1.36 -17.42 31.71
C ALA A 324 -2.31 -16.31 31.23
N GLU A 325 -2.34 -16.06 29.90
CA GLU A 325 -3.27 -15.09 29.32
C GLU A 325 -4.74 -15.60 29.33
N PHE A 326 -4.95 -16.91 29.17
CA PHE A 326 -6.27 -17.51 29.30
C PHE A 326 -6.75 -17.53 30.77
N ASP A 327 -5.82 -17.73 31.70
CA ASP A 327 -6.07 -17.76 33.13
C ASP A 327 -6.13 -16.36 33.76
N HIS A 328 -5.92 -15.30 33.00
CA HIS A 328 -5.81 -13.89 33.42
C HIS A 328 -4.75 -13.68 34.52
N THR A 329 -3.65 -14.40 34.43
CA THR A 329 -2.49 -14.32 35.33
C THR A 329 -1.23 -13.80 34.68
N ALA A 330 -1.31 -13.44 33.37
CA ALA A 330 -0.21 -12.82 32.64
C ALA A 330 0.09 -11.43 33.24
N PRO A 331 1.38 -11.01 33.32
CA PRO A 331 1.74 -9.69 33.80
C PRO A 331 1.13 -8.57 32.95
N GLU A 332 0.57 -7.55 33.59
CA GLU A 332 0.09 -6.34 32.93
C GLU A 332 1.29 -5.38 32.72
N GLU A 333 1.98 -5.52 31.59
CA GLU A 333 3.19 -4.73 31.30
C GLU A 333 2.90 -3.43 30.55
N LEU A 334 1.72 -3.30 29.94
CA LEU A 334 1.34 -2.17 29.09
C LEU A 334 0.13 -1.42 29.67
N PRO A 335 0.04 -0.10 29.46
CA PRO A 335 -1.04 0.72 30.04
C PRO A 335 -2.45 0.27 29.64
N ALA A 336 -2.63 -0.14 28.38
CA ALA A 336 -3.92 -0.64 27.89
C ALA A 336 -3.88 -2.14 27.60
N GLY A 337 -2.76 -2.64 27.07
CA GLY A 337 -2.66 -4.02 26.58
C GLY A 337 -3.60 -4.29 25.40
N ASP A 338 -3.64 -5.54 24.96
CA ASP A 338 -4.54 -6.00 23.90
C ASP A 338 -4.91 -7.47 24.11
N VAL A 339 -5.91 -7.96 23.37
CA VAL A 339 -6.36 -9.35 23.46
C VAL A 339 -5.32 -10.33 22.94
N LYS A 340 -5.30 -11.54 23.50
CA LYS A 340 -4.28 -12.55 23.19
C LYS A 340 -4.10 -12.89 21.69
N TYR A 341 -5.18 -12.82 20.94
CA TYR A 341 -5.15 -13.12 19.50
C TYR A 341 -4.77 -11.91 18.61
N HIS A 342 -4.31 -10.80 19.21
CA HIS A 342 -3.67 -9.68 18.51
C HIS A 342 -2.15 -9.62 18.75
N GLN A 343 -1.64 -10.38 19.70
CA GLN A 343 -0.24 -10.31 20.11
C GLN A 343 0.73 -10.67 19.01
N GLY A 344 1.79 -9.90 18.91
CA GLY A 344 2.98 -10.21 18.14
C GLY A 344 3.97 -11.04 18.95
N PHE A 345 4.93 -11.65 18.25
CA PHE A 345 5.99 -12.41 18.88
C PHE A 345 7.20 -12.47 17.94
N SER A 346 8.39 -12.59 18.51
CA SER A 346 9.61 -12.83 17.72
C SER A 346 10.43 -13.95 18.34
N SER A 347 11.04 -14.77 17.50
CA SER A 347 11.94 -15.84 17.90
C SER A 347 12.96 -16.11 16.81
N ASP A 348 14.05 -16.79 17.18
CA ASP A 348 15.04 -17.27 16.25
C ASP A 348 14.93 -18.79 16.14
N VAL A 349 14.88 -19.32 14.93
CA VAL A 349 14.74 -20.76 14.68
C VAL A 349 15.91 -21.27 13.85
N SER A 350 16.30 -22.52 14.08
CA SER A 350 17.33 -23.19 13.29
C SER A 350 16.72 -23.74 12.00
N THR A 351 17.41 -23.54 10.89
CA THR A 351 17.06 -24.12 9.58
C THR A 351 18.29 -24.76 8.93
N PRO A 352 18.12 -25.52 7.86
CA PRO A 352 19.27 -26.11 7.14
C PRO A 352 20.28 -25.07 6.63
N GLY A 353 19.83 -23.83 6.36
CA GLY A 353 20.70 -22.72 5.92
C GLY A 353 21.24 -21.85 7.05
N GLY A 354 20.93 -22.16 8.30
CA GLY A 354 21.34 -21.41 9.48
C GLY A 354 20.16 -20.76 10.22
N PRO A 355 20.43 -19.88 11.20
CA PRO A 355 19.38 -19.21 11.96
C PRO A 355 18.51 -18.31 11.11
N VAL A 356 17.20 -18.35 11.33
CA VAL A 356 16.20 -17.44 10.74
C VAL A 356 15.44 -16.75 11.86
N HIS A 357 15.41 -15.43 11.82
CA HIS A 357 14.58 -14.63 12.72
C HIS A 357 13.15 -14.57 12.21
N LEU A 358 12.20 -14.97 13.05
CA LEU A 358 10.77 -14.90 12.77
C LEU A 358 10.16 -13.76 13.56
N SER A 359 9.35 -12.94 12.91
CA SER A 359 8.64 -11.85 13.58
C SER A 359 7.18 -11.82 13.12
N LEU A 360 6.26 -12.11 14.05
CA LEU A 360 4.83 -11.96 13.84
C LEU A 360 4.42 -10.55 14.28
N ALA A 361 3.92 -9.78 13.34
CA ALA A 361 3.45 -8.42 13.59
C ALA A 361 2.22 -8.43 14.52
N PHE A 362 2.07 -7.40 15.35
CA PHE A 362 0.82 -7.14 16.05
C PHE A 362 -0.29 -6.84 15.04
N ASN A 363 -1.52 -7.17 15.38
CA ASN A 363 -2.66 -7.05 14.49
C ASN A 363 -3.88 -6.51 15.24
N PRO A 364 -4.58 -5.49 14.74
CA PRO A 364 -5.88 -5.10 15.28
C PRO A 364 -6.99 -6.03 14.77
N SER A 365 -8.22 -5.83 15.22
CA SER A 365 -9.39 -6.55 14.69
C SER A 365 -9.77 -6.17 13.25
N HIS A 366 -9.21 -5.09 12.73
CA HIS A 366 -9.42 -4.65 11.36
C HIS A 366 -8.60 -5.55 10.42
N LEU A 367 -9.30 -6.44 9.73
CA LEU A 367 -8.66 -7.46 8.90
C LEU A 367 -7.89 -6.83 7.73
N GLU A 368 -6.74 -7.40 7.40
CA GLU A 368 -5.86 -7.08 6.27
C GLU A 368 -5.04 -5.80 6.42
N ILE A 369 -5.38 -4.88 7.33
CA ILE A 369 -4.65 -3.61 7.46
C ILE A 369 -3.18 -3.79 7.90
N VAL A 370 -2.83 -4.91 8.48
CA VAL A 370 -1.45 -5.25 8.86
C VAL A 370 -0.56 -5.56 7.64
N ASN A 371 -1.15 -5.87 6.48
CA ASN A 371 -0.41 -6.31 5.31
C ASN A 371 0.61 -5.26 4.83
N PRO A 372 0.23 -4.03 4.50
CA PRO A 372 1.21 -3.02 4.11
C PRO A 372 2.15 -2.62 5.27
N VAL A 373 1.75 -2.77 6.53
CA VAL A 373 2.64 -2.58 7.69
C VAL A 373 3.78 -3.60 7.67
N VAL A 374 3.49 -4.86 7.36
CA VAL A 374 4.51 -5.90 7.20
C VAL A 374 5.44 -5.59 6.04
N GLU A 375 4.89 -5.20 4.88
CA GLU A 375 5.71 -4.83 3.72
C GLU A 375 6.67 -3.67 4.04
N GLY A 376 6.20 -2.63 4.72
CA GLY A 376 7.05 -1.53 5.18
C GLY A 376 8.14 -1.98 6.16
N SER A 377 7.78 -2.87 7.07
CA SER A 377 8.70 -3.48 8.03
C SER A 377 9.80 -4.31 7.34
N VAL A 378 9.42 -5.09 6.30
CA VAL A 378 10.36 -5.85 5.46
C VAL A 378 11.30 -4.90 4.72
N ARG A 379 10.74 -3.86 4.08
CA ARG A 379 11.54 -2.89 3.32
C ARG A 379 12.59 -2.19 4.19
N ALA A 380 12.26 -1.77 5.40
CA ALA A 380 13.22 -1.18 6.34
C ALA A 380 14.38 -2.14 6.66
N ARG A 381 14.07 -3.43 6.81
CA ARG A 381 15.07 -4.47 7.06
C ARG A 381 15.94 -4.74 5.85
N MET A 382 15.37 -4.73 4.66
CA MET A 382 16.11 -4.84 3.40
C MET A 382 17.08 -3.66 3.22
N ASP A 383 16.60 -2.43 3.39
CA ASP A 383 17.42 -1.23 3.24
C ASP A 383 18.58 -1.22 4.24
N ARG A 384 18.36 -1.60 5.51
CA ARG A 384 19.39 -1.72 6.54
C ARG A 384 20.46 -2.77 6.21
N ARG A 385 20.09 -3.84 5.49
CA ARG A 385 21.01 -4.91 5.06
C ARG A 385 21.70 -4.61 3.73
N GLY A 386 21.22 -3.62 2.99
CA GLY A 386 21.59 -3.44 1.59
C GLY A 386 21.06 -4.55 0.67
N ASP A 387 20.00 -5.23 1.10
CA ASP A 387 19.34 -6.30 0.34
C ASP A 387 18.39 -5.69 -0.70
N LYS A 388 18.94 -5.42 -1.88
CA LYS A 388 18.19 -4.76 -2.97
C LYS A 388 17.15 -5.66 -3.64
N ARG A 389 17.25 -6.98 -3.46
CA ARG A 389 16.42 -7.96 -4.17
C ARG A 389 15.42 -8.68 -3.28
N GLY A 390 15.50 -8.53 -1.96
CA GLY A 390 14.72 -9.31 -1.03
C GLY A 390 15.19 -10.77 -0.93
N ASP A 391 16.50 -11.00 -1.01
CA ASP A 391 17.07 -12.34 -0.90
C ASP A 391 17.15 -12.81 0.55
N GLN A 392 17.27 -11.87 1.50
CA GLN A 392 17.53 -12.16 2.92
C GLN A 392 16.32 -11.94 3.82
N VAL A 393 15.33 -11.16 3.38
CA VAL A 393 14.11 -10.85 4.14
C VAL A 393 12.89 -11.24 3.34
N LEU A 394 11.99 -12.00 3.97
CA LEU A 394 10.80 -12.55 3.31
C LEU A 394 9.52 -12.06 4.00
N PRO A 395 8.61 -11.36 3.32
CA PRO A 395 7.27 -11.14 3.80
C PRO A 395 6.39 -12.38 3.61
N VAL A 396 5.60 -12.70 4.64
CA VAL A 396 4.57 -13.76 4.59
C VAL A 396 3.27 -13.17 5.11
N LEU A 397 2.24 -13.17 4.29
CA LEU A 397 0.93 -12.65 4.64
C LEU A 397 -0.10 -13.77 4.67
N VAL A 398 -0.80 -13.89 5.79
CA VAL A 398 -1.80 -14.95 6.02
C VAL A 398 -3.19 -14.33 6.10
N HIS A 399 -4.08 -14.79 5.22
CA HIS A 399 -5.40 -14.21 4.99
C HIS A 399 -6.53 -15.17 5.29
N GLY A 400 -7.72 -14.61 5.54
CA GLY A 400 -8.99 -15.32 5.37
C GLY A 400 -9.56 -15.04 3.98
N ASP A 401 -10.23 -16.02 3.36
CA ASP A 401 -10.74 -15.92 1.99
C ASP A 401 -11.67 -14.73 1.73
N ALA A 402 -12.61 -14.49 2.64
CA ALA A 402 -13.54 -13.38 2.50
C ALA A 402 -12.88 -12.00 2.68
N ALA A 403 -11.94 -11.89 3.63
CA ALA A 403 -11.20 -10.66 3.87
C ALA A 403 -10.24 -10.35 2.73
N PHE A 404 -9.56 -11.37 2.20
CA PHE A 404 -8.63 -11.20 1.08
C PHE A 404 -9.33 -10.62 -0.15
N ALA A 405 -10.50 -11.15 -0.50
CA ALA A 405 -11.28 -10.64 -1.64
C ALA A 405 -11.96 -9.30 -1.38
N GLY A 406 -12.37 -9.04 -0.11
CA GLY A 406 -13.29 -7.96 0.20
C GLY A 406 -12.65 -6.67 0.72
N GLN A 407 -11.44 -6.73 1.28
CA GLN A 407 -10.76 -5.56 1.85
C GLN A 407 -9.91 -4.85 0.79
N GLY A 408 -10.23 -3.57 0.50
CA GLY A 408 -9.58 -2.78 -0.54
C GLY A 408 -8.08 -2.58 -0.31
N VAL A 409 -7.62 -2.57 0.95
CA VAL A 409 -6.21 -2.46 1.30
C VAL A 409 -5.33 -3.56 0.69
N ASN A 410 -5.89 -4.74 0.41
CA ASN A 410 -5.17 -5.79 -0.30
C ASN A 410 -4.84 -5.40 -1.73
N GLN A 411 -5.80 -4.79 -2.44
CA GLN A 411 -5.57 -4.31 -3.81
C GLN A 411 -4.56 -3.16 -3.83
N GLU A 412 -4.61 -2.26 -2.85
CA GLU A 412 -3.62 -1.20 -2.69
C GLU A 412 -2.23 -1.79 -2.38
N THR A 413 -2.13 -2.78 -1.49
CA THR A 413 -0.86 -3.47 -1.17
C THR A 413 -0.28 -4.16 -2.41
N LEU A 414 -1.10 -4.86 -3.19
CA LEU A 414 -0.68 -5.48 -4.45
C LEU A 414 -0.20 -4.43 -5.46
N ALA A 415 -0.83 -3.26 -5.52
CA ALA A 415 -0.40 -2.17 -6.39
C ALA A 415 0.99 -1.61 -5.99
N LEU A 416 1.39 -1.73 -4.72
CA LEU A 416 2.73 -1.36 -4.24
C LEU A 416 3.81 -2.38 -4.61
N ALA A 417 3.47 -3.66 -4.75
CA ALA A 417 4.37 -4.82 -4.69
C ALA A 417 5.59 -4.75 -5.62
N GLN A 418 5.43 -4.20 -6.84
CA GLN A 418 6.50 -4.09 -7.84
C GLN A 418 6.98 -2.65 -8.08
N THR A 419 6.48 -1.68 -7.31
CA THR A 419 6.88 -0.29 -7.48
C THR A 419 8.25 -0.01 -6.83
N ARG A 420 9.02 0.87 -7.44
CA ARG A 420 10.42 1.14 -7.06
C ARG A 420 10.61 1.50 -5.58
N GLY A 421 9.68 2.26 -5.02
CA GLY A 421 9.78 2.74 -3.64
C GLY A 421 9.35 1.74 -2.58
N TYR A 422 8.59 0.72 -2.96
CA TYR A 422 7.86 -0.14 -2.03
C TYR A 422 8.14 -1.63 -2.18
N SER A 423 8.66 -2.07 -3.32
CA SER A 423 8.94 -3.49 -3.58
C SER A 423 9.79 -4.13 -2.48
N THR A 424 9.38 -5.33 -2.07
CA THR A 424 10.04 -6.18 -1.07
C THR A 424 10.65 -7.45 -1.68
N GLY A 425 10.65 -7.54 -3.01
CA GLY A 425 11.11 -8.74 -3.74
C GLY A 425 10.07 -9.85 -3.74
N GLY A 426 8.78 -9.51 -3.66
CA GLY A 426 7.65 -10.42 -3.69
C GLY A 426 7.26 -10.98 -2.32
N THR A 427 6.00 -11.25 -2.17
CA THR A 427 5.34 -11.74 -0.94
C THR A 427 4.78 -13.14 -1.16
N VAL A 428 4.91 -13.99 -0.14
CA VAL A 428 4.19 -15.28 -0.10
C VAL A 428 2.89 -15.07 0.65
N HIS A 429 1.77 -15.14 -0.09
CA HIS A 429 0.43 -15.05 0.47
C HIS A 429 -0.11 -16.45 0.75
N LEU A 430 -0.56 -16.69 1.98
CA LEU A 430 -1.19 -17.92 2.41
C LEU A 430 -2.63 -17.65 2.80
N ILE A 431 -3.59 -18.30 2.15
CA ILE A 431 -5.00 -18.12 2.47
C ILE A 431 -5.53 -19.35 3.23
N ILE A 432 -6.02 -19.14 4.45
CA ILE A 432 -6.80 -20.14 5.17
C ILE A 432 -8.24 -20.05 4.67
N ASN A 433 -8.53 -20.71 3.55
CA ASN A 433 -9.82 -20.63 2.89
C ASN A 433 -10.79 -21.62 3.50
N ASN A 434 -11.51 -21.18 4.50
CA ASN A 434 -12.53 -22.02 5.15
C ASN A 434 -13.90 -21.97 4.46
N GLN A 435 -13.99 -21.31 3.31
CA GLN A 435 -15.11 -21.30 2.37
C GLN A 435 -16.38 -20.65 2.94
N ILE A 436 -16.23 -19.79 3.95
CA ILE A 436 -17.32 -19.03 4.57
C ILE A 436 -16.80 -17.72 5.15
N GLY A 437 -17.44 -16.59 4.79
CA GLY A 437 -17.16 -15.29 5.39
C GLY A 437 -18.04 -15.02 6.59
N PHE A 438 -17.49 -14.91 7.81
CA PHE A 438 -18.25 -14.75 9.05
C PHE A 438 -19.39 -15.77 9.17
N THR A 439 -20.64 -15.32 8.90
CA THR A 439 -21.87 -16.10 8.92
C THR A 439 -22.66 -15.98 7.63
N THR A 440 -22.03 -15.57 6.54
CA THR A 440 -22.68 -15.40 5.23
C THR A 440 -23.33 -16.70 4.78
N SER A 441 -24.65 -16.72 4.71
CA SER A 441 -25.44 -17.94 4.46
C SER A 441 -25.52 -18.32 2.98
N ASP A 442 -25.50 -17.31 2.11
CA ASP A 442 -25.59 -17.50 0.67
C ASP A 442 -24.22 -17.22 0.02
N PRO A 443 -23.61 -18.17 -0.70
CA PRO A 443 -22.33 -17.95 -1.38
C PRO A 443 -22.34 -16.81 -2.40
N ARG A 444 -23.48 -16.43 -2.94
CA ARG A 444 -23.62 -15.33 -3.89
C ARG A 444 -23.39 -13.97 -3.24
N ASP A 445 -23.46 -13.88 -1.91
CA ASP A 445 -23.23 -12.65 -1.15
C ASP A 445 -21.75 -12.49 -0.73
N LEU A 446 -20.89 -13.50 -1.01
CA LEU A 446 -19.49 -13.47 -0.60
C LEU A 446 -18.62 -12.58 -1.51
N ARG A 447 -18.76 -12.75 -2.81
CA ARG A 447 -17.96 -12.04 -3.83
C ARG A 447 -18.55 -12.24 -5.23
N SER A 448 -18.13 -11.37 -6.16
CA SER A 448 -18.52 -11.45 -7.57
C SER A 448 -17.68 -12.44 -8.38
N THR A 449 -16.51 -12.85 -7.88
CA THR A 449 -15.55 -13.69 -8.57
C THR A 449 -15.69 -15.16 -8.18
N LEU A 450 -15.13 -16.07 -9.00
CA LEU A 450 -15.12 -17.50 -8.72
C LEU A 450 -14.25 -17.80 -7.49
N TYR A 451 -13.03 -17.29 -7.49
CA TYR A 451 -12.08 -17.46 -6.41
C TYR A 451 -11.86 -16.14 -5.64
N CYS A 452 -11.56 -16.23 -4.35
CA CYS A 452 -11.14 -15.08 -3.56
C CYS A 452 -9.83 -14.47 -4.06
N THR A 453 -9.05 -15.25 -4.79
CA THR A 453 -7.74 -14.90 -5.34
C THR A 453 -7.80 -14.18 -6.68
N ASP A 454 -8.97 -14.00 -7.28
CA ASP A 454 -9.07 -13.37 -8.61
C ASP A 454 -8.53 -11.92 -8.63
N ILE A 455 -8.45 -11.24 -7.48
CA ILE A 455 -7.88 -9.90 -7.35
C ILE A 455 -6.39 -9.83 -7.71
N VAL A 456 -5.63 -10.92 -7.54
CA VAL A 456 -4.18 -10.91 -7.80
C VAL A 456 -3.81 -11.11 -9.26
N LYS A 457 -4.79 -11.46 -10.10
CA LYS A 457 -4.59 -11.59 -11.55
C LYS A 457 -4.20 -10.26 -12.21
N GLY A 458 -4.63 -9.13 -11.60
CA GLY A 458 -4.26 -7.79 -12.05
C GLY A 458 -2.77 -7.46 -11.93
N VAL A 459 -2.04 -8.16 -11.04
CA VAL A 459 -0.59 -8.03 -10.87
C VAL A 459 0.17 -9.28 -11.36
N GLU A 460 -0.52 -10.13 -12.11
CA GLU A 460 0.03 -11.36 -12.71
C GLU A 460 0.65 -12.33 -11.70
N ALA A 461 0.17 -12.35 -10.45
CA ALA A 461 0.65 -13.30 -9.46
C ALA A 461 0.04 -14.70 -9.70
N PRO A 462 0.83 -15.77 -9.71
CA PRO A 462 0.32 -17.14 -9.82
C PRO A 462 -0.44 -17.54 -8.56
N VAL A 463 -1.44 -18.40 -8.73
CA VAL A 463 -2.26 -18.92 -7.64
C VAL A 463 -2.23 -20.44 -7.62
N LEU A 464 -1.93 -21.00 -6.45
CA LEU A 464 -2.00 -22.42 -6.18
C LEU A 464 -3.18 -22.71 -5.26
N HIS A 465 -4.20 -23.40 -5.76
CA HIS A 465 -5.32 -23.88 -4.95
C HIS A 465 -5.03 -25.32 -4.50
N VAL A 466 -5.08 -25.56 -3.20
CA VAL A 466 -4.77 -26.90 -2.68
C VAL A 466 -5.82 -27.36 -1.67
N ASN A 467 -6.20 -28.62 -1.77
CA ASN A 467 -7.06 -29.27 -0.78
C ASN A 467 -6.32 -29.41 0.56
N GLY A 468 -6.84 -28.80 1.62
CA GLY A 468 -6.24 -28.83 2.95
C GLY A 468 -6.15 -30.25 3.55
N ASP A 469 -6.95 -31.22 3.07
CA ASP A 469 -6.87 -32.61 3.50
C ASP A 469 -5.76 -33.43 2.82
N ASP A 470 -5.05 -32.83 1.86
CA ASP A 470 -3.83 -33.41 1.28
C ASP A 470 -2.58 -32.64 1.73
N PRO A 471 -2.06 -32.89 2.93
CA PRO A 471 -0.95 -32.11 3.47
C PRO A 471 0.36 -32.31 2.68
N GLU A 472 0.53 -33.40 1.94
CA GLU A 472 1.68 -33.59 1.05
C GLU A 472 1.61 -32.64 -0.15
N ALA A 473 0.42 -32.45 -0.72
CA ALA A 473 0.20 -31.46 -1.79
C ALA A 473 0.37 -30.02 -1.26
N VAL A 474 -0.05 -29.73 -0.02
CA VAL A 474 0.16 -28.42 0.62
C VAL A 474 1.67 -28.11 0.78
N VAL A 475 2.46 -29.09 1.22
CA VAL A 475 3.92 -28.97 1.33
C VAL A 475 4.56 -28.70 -0.04
N LEU A 476 4.14 -29.45 -1.08
CA LEU A 476 4.63 -29.23 -2.44
C LEU A 476 4.31 -27.81 -2.94
N ALA A 477 3.07 -27.38 -2.73
CA ALA A 477 2.60 -26.07 -3.17
C ALA A 477 3.37 -24.94 -2.50
N VAL A 478 3.65 -25.04 -1.21
CA VAL A 478 4.48 -24.06 -0.47
C VAL A 478 5.91 -24.00 -1.01
N ARG A 479 6.54 -25.16 -1.31
CA ARG A 479 7.87 -25.20 -1.91
C ARG A 479 7.91 -24.45 -3.22
N TRP A 480 6.96 -24.70 -4.11
CA TRP A 480 6.89 -24.03 -5.40
C TRP A 480 6.56 -22.53 -5.26
N SER A 481 5.71 -22.16 -4.32
CA SER A 481 5.45 -20.75 -4.02
C SER A 481 6.72 -20.00 -3.61
N LEU A 482 7.48 -20.57 -2.68
CA LEU A 482 8.75 -19.99 -2.26
C LEU A 482 9.79 -19.96 -3.40
N GLU A 483 9.89 -21.04 -4.18
CA GLU A 483 10.80 -21.11 -5.34
C GLU A 483 10.47 -20.04 -6.37
N TYR A 484 9.20 -19.87 -6.72
CA TYR A 484 8.76 -18.82 -7.64
C TYR A 484 9.12 -17.42 -7.13
N ARG A 485 8.79 -17.13 -5.86
CA ARG A 485 9.14 -15.86 -5.22
C ARG A 485 10.64 -15.60 -5.23
N MET A 486 11.44 -16.61 -4.91
CA MET A 486 12.91 -16.48 -4.86
C MET A 486 13.54 -16.39 -6.26
N GLU A 487 12.90 -16.89 -7.31
CA GLU A 487 13.38 -16.78 -8.69
C GLU A 487 12.99 -15.44 -9.31
N PHE A 488 11.69 -15.11 -9.28
CA PHE A 488 11.13 -13.99 -10.04
C PHE A 488 10.95 -12.71 -9.23
N ARG A 489 11.07 -12.77 -7.91
CA ARG A 489 10.86 -11.63 -7.00
C ARG A 489 9.48 -10.99 -7.16
N LYS A 490 8.47 -11.81 -7.34
CA LYS A 490 7.07 -11.46 -7.47
C LYS A 490 6.23 -12.16 -6.41
N ASP A 491 5.05 -11.63 -6.19
CA ASP A 491 4.05 -12.21 -5.29
C ASP A 491 3.55 -13.55 -5.81
N VAL A 492 3.19 -14.43 -4.90
CA VAL A 492 2.59 -15.73 -5.17
C VAL A 492 1.56 -16.05 -4.12
N VAL A 493 0.45 -16.66 -4.51
CA VAL A 493 -0.65 -16.97 -3.61
C VAL A 493 -0.87 -18.46 -3.50
N LEU A 494 -0.89 -18.95 -2.27
CA LEU A 494 -1.29 -20.32 -1.92
C LEU A 494 -2.64 -20.28 -1.19
N ASP A 495 -3.67 -20.78 -1.85
CA ASP A 495 -5.04 -20.88 -1.35
C ASP A 495 -5.28 -22.28 -0.78
N ILE A 496 -5.20 -22.43 0.54
CA ILE A 496 -5.42 -23.69 1.26
C ILE A 496 -6.92 -23.82 1.53
N ILE A 497 -7.60 -24.57 0.67
CA ILE A 497 -9.04 -24.78 0.78
C ILE A 497 -9.32 -25.80 1.88
N CYS A 498 -9.97 -25.37 2.93
CA CYS A 498 -10.22 -26.14 4.14
C CYS A 498 -11.66 -25.88 4.65
N PHE A 499 -11.91 -26.18 5.88
CA PHE A 499 -13.18 -25.84 6.54
C PHE A 499 -12.94 -25.28 7.94
N ARG A 500 -13.98 -24.72 8.52
CA ARG A 500 -13.99 -24.17 9.87
C ARG A 500 -14.86 -25.08 10.75
N LYS A 501 -14.24 -25.79 11.68
CA LYS A 501 -14.97 -26.77 12.52
C LYS A 501 -15.91 -26.10 13.52
N LEU A 502 -15.47 -25.03 14.16
CA LEU A 502 -16.27 -24.22 15.07
C LEU A 502 -16.90 -23.04 14.32
N GLY A 503 -17.63 -22.16 14.99
CA GLY A 503 -18.16 -20.94 14.40
C GLY A 503 -17.11 -19.91 13.99
N HIS A 504 -17.53 -18.68 13.74
CA HIS A 504 -16.58 -17.60 13.51
C HIS A 504 -15.61 -17.46 14.69
N ASN A 505 -16.12 -17.63 15.90
CA ASN A 505 -15.37 -17.85 17.11
C ASN A 505 -16.07 -18.94 17.94
N GLU A 506 -15.55 -19.27 19.13
CA GLU A 506 -16.00 -20.37 19.97
C GLU A 506 -17.36 -20.11 20.66
N GLN A 507 -17.90 -18.90 20.57
CA GLN A 507 -19.21 -18.51 21.09
C GLN A 507 -20.31 -18.54 20.01
N ASP A 508 -19.92 -18.72 18.73
CA ASP A 508 -20.84 -18.74 17.61
C ASP A 508 -21.41 -20.15 17.38
N THR A 509 -22.67 -20.23 16.98
CA THR A 509 -23.37 -21.47 16.63
C THR A 509 -23.60 -21.54 15.12
N PRO A 510 -22.63 -22.03 14.34
CA PRO A 510 -22.62 -21.88 12.90
C PRO A 510 -23.70 -22.70 12.17
N SER A 511 -24.25 -23.72 12.79
CA SER A 511 -25.36 -24.52 12.24
C SER A 511 -26.65 -23.71 12.04
N LEU A 512 -26.79 -22.58 12.70
CA LEU A 512 -27.95 -21.66 12.52
C LEU A 512 -28.01 -21.10 11.11
N THR A 513 -26.85 -20.80 10.48
CA THR A 513 -26.74 -20.19 9.16
C THR A 513 -26.21 -21.15 8.09
N GLN A 514 -25.50 -22.23 8.48
CA GLN A 514 -24.83 -23.19 7.57
C GLN A 514 -25.16 -24.64 7.91
N PRO A 515 -26.46 -25.04 7.99
CA PRO A 515 -26.83 -26.38 8.49
C PRO A 515 -26.28 -27.52 7.62
N LEU A 516 -26.25 -27.35 6.30
CA LEU A 516 -25.77 -28.40 5.38
C LEU A 516 -24.25 -28.59 5.47
N MET A 517 -23.50 -27.48 5.54
CA MET A 517 -22.06 -27.51 5.68
C MET A 517 -21.65 -28.18 7.00
N TYR A 518 -22.28 -27.82 8.09
CA TYR A 518 -21.95 -28.36 9.43
C TYR A 518 -22.40 -29.79 9.65
N LYS A 519 -23.39 -30.30 8.89
CA LYS A 519 -23.66 -31.75 8.84
C LYS A 519 -22.48 -32.52 8.24
N LYS A 520 -21.83 -32.00 7.19
CA LYS A 520 -20.65 -32.62 6.58
C LYS A 520 -19.43 -32.51 7.50
N ILE A 521 -19.21 -31.35 8.09
CA ILE A 521 -18.13 -31.10 9.05
C ILE A 521 -18.21 -32.06 10.24
N ALA A 522 -19.41 -32.29 10.78
CA ALA A 522 -19.62 -33.22 11.92
C ALA A 522 -19.24 -34.67 11.58
N GLN A 523 -19.29 -35.07 10.31
CA GLN A 523 -18.94 -36.41 9.85
C GLN A 523 -17.47 -36.52 9.41
N HIS A 524 -16.76 -35.39 9.33
CA HIS A 524 -15.39 -35.35 8.87
C HIS A 524 -14.42 -35.80 9.98
N PRO A 525 -13.51 -36.76 9.71
CA PRO A 525 -12.65 -37.34 10.76
C PRO A 525 -11.53 -36.42 11.23
N GLY A 526 -11.26 -35.35 10.50
CA GLY A 526 -10.13 -34.42 10.68
C GLY A 526 -8.92 -34.82 9.86
N THR A 527 -8.19 -33.80 9.37
CA THR A 527 -7.05 -33.94 8.45
C THR A 527 -5.93 -34.81 9.04
N ARG A 528 -5.59 -34.63 10.33
CA ARG A 528 -4.58 -35.45 11.01
C ARG A 528 -4.93 -36.94 10.95
N LYS A 529 -6.20 -37.28 11.25
CA LYS A 529 -6.62 -38.69 11.23
C LYS A 529 -6.57 -39.27 9.84
N LEU A 530 -7.09 -38.56 8.82
CA LEU A 530 -7.02 -38.96 7.42
C LEU A 530 -5.57 -39.26 6.99
N TYR A 531 -4.66 -38.40 7.39
CA TYR A 531 -3.25 -38.55 7.02
C TYR A 531 -2.58 -39.68 7.81
N ALA A 532 -2.85 -39.83 9.09
CA ALA A 532 -2.36 -40.96 9.89
C ALA A 532 -2.83 -42.31 9.32
N ASP A 533 -4.11 -42.41 8.95
CA ASP A 533 -4.67 -43.62 8.31
C ASP A 533 -4.00 -43.93 6.94
N LYS A 534 -3.72 -42.86 6.14
CA LYS A 534 -2.95 -42.98 4.89
C LYS A 534 -1.55 -43.52 5.13
N LEU A 535 -0.84 -43.04 6.14
CA LEU A 535 0.51 -43.49 6.48
C LEU A 535 0.49 -44.92 7.05
N ALA A 536 -0.49 -45.26 7.87
CA ALA A 536 -0.67 -46.64 8.36
C ALA A 536 -0.90 -47.61 7.22
N ALA A 537 -1.72 -47.29 6.23
CA ALA A 537 -1.92 -48.08 5.01
C ALA A 537 -0.62 -48.24 4.16
N GLN A 538 0.32 -47.27 4.27
CA GLN A 538 1.65 -47.35 3.67
C GLN A 538 2.65 -48.15 4.54
N GLY A 539 2.24 -48.67 5.69
CA GLY A 539 3.08 -49.49 6.56
C GLY A 539 4.00 -48.69 7.52
N LEU A 540 3.75 -47.39 7.70
CA LEU A 540 4.59 -46.50 8.51
C LEU A 540 4.27 -46.52 10.01
N GLY A 541 3.37 -47.39 10.46
CA GLY A 541 2.99 -47.57 11.89
C GLY A 541 1.51 -47.29 12.16
N GLN A 542 0.79 -48.24 12.73
CA GLN A 542 -0.66 -48.14 12.95
C GLN A 542 -1.03 -47.14 14.05
N ASN A 543 -0.16 -46.98 15.06
CA ASN A 543 -0.43 -46.14 16.22
C ASN A 543 0.38 -44.82 16.19
N LEU A 544 1.11 -44.53 15.11
CA LEU A 544 2.03 -43.39 15.04
C LEU A 544 1.38 -42.05 15.40
N GLY A 545 0.20 -41.78 14.84
CA GLY A 545 -0.52 -40.54 15.09
C GLY A 545 -1.02 -40.42 16.54
N ASP A 546 -1.42 -41.50 17.16
CA ASP A 546 -1.90 -41.46 18.55
C ASP A 546 -0.74 -41.34 19.54
N ASP A 547 0.40 -41.94 19.26
CA ASP A 547 1.59 -41.81 20.10
C ASP A 547 2.16 -40.38 20.03
N MET A 548 2.22 -39.77 18.84
CA MET A 548 2.59 -38.36 18.67
C MET A 548 1.62 -37.45 19.43
N PHE A 549 0.31 -37.71 19.36
CA PHE A 549 -0.69 -36.91 20.06
C PHE A 549 -0.52 -36.96 21.58
N LYS A 550 -0.26 -38.14 22.14
CA LYS A 550 0.01 -38.32 23.57
C LYS A 550 1.28 -37.58 24.00
N ALA A 551 2.37 -37.68 23.20
CA ALA A 551 3.61 -37.00 23.45
C ALA A 551 3.43 -35.47 23.44
N TYR A 552 2.73 -34.95 22.44
CA TYR A 552 2.42 -33.52 22.33
C TYR A 552 1.58 -33.04 23.52
N ARG A 553 0.56 -33.80 23.90
CA ARG A 553 -0.27 -33.48 25.07
C ARG A 553 0.55 -33.39 26.35
N SER A 554 1.47 -34.34 26.56
CA SER A 554 2.38 -34.33 27.73
C SER A 554 3.25 -33.08 27.74
N ALA A 555 3.78 -32.68 26.57
CA ALA A 555 4.57 -31.44 26.47
C ALA A 555 3.76 -30.19 26.86
N LEU A 556 2.49 -30.11 26.45
CA LEU A 556 1.60 -29.01 26.84
C LEU A 556 1.31 -29.02 28.34
N ASP A 557 1.01 -30.19 28.93
CA ASP A 557 0.72 -30.33 30.38
C ASP A 557 1.96 -29.96 31.22
N GLU A 558 3.19 -30.19 30.71
CA GLU A 558 4.45 -29.82 31.34
C GLU A 558 4.87 -28.36 31.01
N GLY A 559 4.16 -27.66 30.17
CA GLY A 559 4.46 -26.29 29.73
C GLY A 559 5.76 -26.17 28.92
N ARG A 560 6.25 -27.27 28.34
CA ARG A 560 7.48 -27.31 27.54
C ARG A 560 7.28 -26.74 26.14
N HIS A 561 8.39 -26.33 25.51
CA HIS A 561 8.40 -26.02 24.08
C HIS A 561 7.87 -27.19 23.25
N THR A 562 7.11 -26.86 22.24
CA THR A 562 6.55 -27.81 21.27
C THR A 562 7.18 -27.68 19.89
N VAL A 563 8.08 -26.70 19.72
CA VAL A 563 8.88 -26.47 18.50
C VAL A 563 10.36 -26.64 18.82
N ASP A 564 11.01 -27.59 18.21
CA ASP A 564 12.45 -27.73 18.17
C ASP A 564 12.95 -27.25 16.79
N PRO A 565 13.93 -26.38 16.72
CA PRO A 565 14.74 -25.77 17.76
C PRO A 565 14.63 -24.25 17.80
N VAL A 566 13.97 -23.71 18.79
CA VAL A 566 14.07 -22.27 19.10
C VAL A 566 15.47 -22.00 19.68
N LEU A 567 16.17 -21.02 19.11
CA LEU A 567 17.48 -20.60 19.55
C LEU A 567 17.35 -19.50 20.61
N THR A 568 17.93 -19.70 21.78
CA THR A 568 17.84 -18.75 22.92
C THR A 568 18.99 -17.73 22.96
N ASP A 569 20.13 -18.07 22.36
CA ASP A 569 21.36 -17.27 22.47
C ASP A 569 21.80 -16.60 21.16
N PHE A 570 20.97 -16.67 20.11
CA PHE A 570 21.29 -16.05 18.85
C PHE A 570 21.08 -14.53 18.92
N LYS A 571 22.06 -13.76 18.43
CA LYS A 571 21.97 -12.31 18.29
C LYS A 571 22.19 -11.93 16.83
N SER A 572 21.15 -11.44 16.17
CA SER A 572 21.28 -10.91 14.82
C SER A 572 22.15 -9.65 14.81
N LYS A 573 23.12 -9.61 13.89
CA LYS A 573 23.94 -8.40 13.64
C LYS A 573 23.13 -7.20 13.13
N TYR A 574 21.92 -7.45 12.70
CA TYR A 574 20.99 -6.43 12.19
C TYR A 574 19.89 -6.06 13.20
N ALA A 575 19.99 -6.56 14.43
CA ALA A 575 19.11 -6.16 15.51
C ALA A 575 19.18 -4.65 15.73
N VAL A 576 18.03 -4.02 15.95
CA VAL A 576 17.91 -2.59 16.23
C VAL A 576 17.81 -2.38 17.73
N ASP A 577 18.63 -1.48 18.25
CA ASP A 577 18.60 -1.11 19.67
C ASP A 577 17.55 0.00 19.89
N TRP A 578 16.48 -0.34 20.56
CA TRP A 578 15.43 0.61 20.97
C TRP A 578 15.63 1.19 22.37
N LEU A 579 16.58 0.67 23.16
CA LEU A 579 16.80 1.12 24.55
C LEU A 579 17.06 2.63 24.68
N PRO A 580 17.80 3.30 23.77
CA PRO A 580 18.03 4.74 23.85
C PRO A 580 16.76 5.60 23.82
N TYR A 581 15.67 5.06 23.28
CA TYR A 581 14.40 5.76 23.03
C TYR A 581 13.35 5.50 24.12
N LEU A 582 13.56 4.50 24.97
CA LEU A 582 12.62 4.15 26.03
C LEU A 582 12.67 5.15 27.19
N GLY A 583 11.52 5.43 27.79
CA GLY A 583 11.40 6.29 28.98
C GLY A 583 11.69 7.78 28.72
N ARG A 584 11.83 8.22 27.49
CA ARG A 584 12.11 9.62 27.12
C ARG A 584 10.89 10.52 27.25
N LYS A 585 11.13 11.78 27.60
CA LYS A 585 10.08 12.76 27.79
C LYS A 585 10.03 13.73 26.59
N TRP A 586 8.84 14.18 26.25
CA TRP A 586 8.68 15.16 25.17
C TRP A 586 9.34 16.52 25.49
N THR A 587 9.61 16.79 26.78
CA THR A 587 10.32 17.98 27.26
C THR A 587 11.83 17.86 27.26
N ASP A 588 12.39 16.70 26.89
CA ASP A 588 13.84 16.53 26.82
C ASP A 588 14.42 17.50 25.79
N ALA A 589 15.51 18.15 26.16
CA ALA A 589 16.17 19.13 25.32
C ALA A 589 16.74 18.50 24.04
N ALA A 590 16.71 19.25 22.95
CA ALA A 590 17.34 18.90 21.70
C ALA A 590 17.99 20.16 21.11
N ASP A 591 19.29 20.13 20.87
CA ASP A 591 19.96 21.17 20.11
C ASP A 591 19.75 20.93 18.62
N THR A 592 18.88 21.75 18.05
CA THR A 592 18.50 21.66 16.63
C THR A 592 19.15 22.73 15.77
N ALA A 593 19.92 23.64 16.36
CA ALA A 593 20.72 24.62 15.62
C ALA A 593 21.86 23.93 14.86
N ILE A 594 22.36 24.58 13.83
CA ILE A 594 23.58 24.18 13.14
C ILE A 594 24.54 25.39 13.05
N PRO A 595 25.86 25.18 13.15
CA PRO A 595 26.80 26.28 13.00
C PRO A 595 26.66 27.01 11.65
N LEU A 596 26.87 28.34 11.62
CA LEU A 596 26.75 29.13 10.38
C LEU A 596 27.68 28.62 9.26
N ALA A 597 28.87 28.14 9.62
CA ALA A 597 29.79 27.55 8.64
C ALA A 597 29.22 26.32 8.01
N GLU A 598 28.57 25.44 8.79
CA GLU A 598 27.90 24.25 8.31
C GLU A 598 26.68 24.59 7.46
N TRP A 599 25.86 25.58 7.88
CA TRP A 599 24.77 26.10 7.06
C TRP A 599 25.25 26.49 5.67
N LYS A 600 26.32 27.30 5.58
CA LYS A 600 26.85 27.79 4.29
C LYS A 600 27.35 26.62 3.42
N ARG A 601 28.09 25.69 4.02
CA ARG A 601 28.61 24.49 3.35
C ARG A 601 27.48 23.64 2.77
N LEU A 602 26.44 23.35 3.57
CA LEU A 602 25.30 22.55 3.14
C LEU A 602 24.49 23.25 2.04
N ALA A 603 24.23 24.57 2.22
CA ALA A 603 23.50 25.38 1.25
C ALA A 603 24.22 25.41 -0.11
N GLU A 604 25.54 25.58 -0.12
CA GLU A 604 26.35 25.51 -1.33
C GLU A 604 26.22 24.15 -2.00
N ARG A 605 26.32 23.06 -1.24
CA ARG A 605 26.23 21.70 -1.78
C ARG A 605 24.91 21.40 -2.45
N ILE A 606 23.77 21.73 -1.80
CA ILE A 606 22.45 21.46 -2.35
C ILE A 606 22.07 22.36 -3.53
N THR A 607 22.77 23.52 -3.69
CA THR A 607 22.50 24.47 -4.78
C THR A 607 23.52 24.40 -5.93
N THR A 608 24.59 23.63 -5.76
CA THR A 608 25.56 23.36 -6.83
C THR A 608 25.07 22.19 -7.67
N ILE A 609 24.42 22.49 -8.78
CA ILE A 609 23.88 21.50 -9.72
C ILE A 609 24.90 21.29 -10.85
N PRO A 610 25.21 20.04 -11.24
CA PRO A 610 26.13 19.76 -12.36
C PRO A 610 25.68 20.45 -13.66
N GLU A 611 26.61 21.02 -14.41
CA GLU A 611 26.32 21.67 -15.69
C GLU A 611 25.70 20.75 -16.75
N THR A 612 25.87 19.45 -16.58
CA THR A 612 25.26 18.43 -17.41
C THR A 612 23.74 18.33 -17.25
N VAL A 613 23.18 18.85 -16.16
CA VAL A 613 21.74 18.81 -15.85
C VAL A 613 21.07 20.08 -16.36
N ASN A 614 20.24 19.96 -17.39
CA ASN A 614 19.51 21.09 -17.95
C ASN A 614 18.22 21.36 -17.19
N MET A 615 18.27 22.26 -16.23
CA MET A 615 17.10 22.60 -15.39
C MET A 615 16.04 23.38 -16.18
N HIS A 616 14.76 23.13 -15.85
CA HIS A 616 13.67 24.03 -16.26
C HIS A 616 13.91 25.43 -15.70
N PRO A 617 13.67 26.54 -16.45
CA PRO A 617 13.95 27.89 -15.99
C PRO A 617 13.33 28.27 -14.64
N LEU A 618 12.11 27.81 -14.33
CA LEU A 618 11.46 28.05 -13.04
C LEU A 618 12.19 27.33 -11.91
N VAL A 619 12.64 26.08 -12.14
CA VAL A 619 13.39 25.31 -11.14
C VAL A 619 14.76 25.94 -10.90
N LYS A 620 15.44 26.38 -12.01
CA LYS A 620 16.69 27.11 -11.90
C LYS A 620 16.56 28.35 -11.03
N LYS A 621 15.50 29.14 -11.24
CA LYS A 621 15.25 30.32 -10.41
C LYS A 621 15.09 29.96 -8.93
N VAL A 622 14.38 28.89 -8.59
CA VAL A 622 14.23 28.42 -7.20
C VAL A 622 15.61 28.09 -6.60
N TYR A 623 16.49 27.44 -7.34
CA TYR A 623 17.83 27.08 -6.88
C TYR A 623 18.76 28.30 -6.79
N ASP A 624 18.64 29.28 -7.71
CA ASP A 624 19.36 30.56 -7.63
C ASP A 624 18.95 31.35 -6.38
N ASP A 625 17.63 31.38 -6.07
CA ASP A 625 17.11 32.05 -4.87
C ASP A 625 17.59 31.30 -3.59
N ARG A 626 17.62 29.95 -3.60
CA ARG A 626 18.17 29.15 -2.48
C ARG A 626 19.66 29.40 -2.26
N ALA A 627 20.44 29.55 -3.30
CA ALA A 627 21.85 29.91 -3.20
C ALA A 627 22.02 31.27 -2.54
N ALA A 628 21.19 32.25 -2.90
CA ALA A 628 21.18 33.57 -2.24
C ALA A 628 20.74 33.51 -0.75
N MET A 629 19.74 32.66 -0.43
CA MET A 629 19.33 32.37 0.95
C MET A 629 20.47 31.73 1.74
N GLY A 630 21.20 30.79 1.13
CA GLY A 630 22.36 30.12 1.73
C GLY A 630 23.49 31.10 2.11
N ARG A 631 23.72 32.14 1.30
CA ARG A 631 24.69 33.20 1.58
C ARG A 631 24.17 34.26 2.55
N GLY A 632 22.85 34.30 2.81
CA GLY A 632 22.21 35.29 3.67
C GLY A 632 21.84 36.61 2.96
N GLU A 633 21.84 36.61 1.65
CA GLU A 633 21.41 37.75 0.82
C GLU A 633 19.88 37.86 0.74
N LEU A 634 19.20 36.72 0.86
CA LEU A 634 17.74 36.63 0.98
C LEU A 634 17.38 35.98 2.31
N ARG A 635 16.19 36.35 2.85
CA ARG A 635 15.61 35.62 3.99
C ARG A 635 15.20 34.21 3.52
N VAL A 636 15.36 33.22 4.40
CA VAL A 636 15.09 31.80 4.10
C VAL A 636 13.59 31.56 4.04
N ASP A 637 13.13 30.99 2.93
CA ASP A 637 11.76 30.54 2.74
C ASP A 637 11.54 29.12 3.29
N TRP A 638 10.27 28.66 3.24
CA TRP A 638 9.89 27.34 3.72
C TRP A 638 10.64 26.19 3.02
N GLY A 639 10.67 26.22 1.67
CA GLY A 639 11.31 25.19 0.87
C GLY A 639 12.80 25.06 1.17
N MET A 640 13.50 26.17 1.36
CA MET A 640 14.91 26.15 1.76
C MET A 640 15.08 25.68 3.21
N GLY A 641 14.21 26.08 4.13
CA GLY A 641 14.23 25.62 5.53
C GLY A 641 14.08 24.09 5.62
N GLU A 642 13.16 23.53 4.88
CA GLU A 642 12.93 22.08 4.77
C GLU A 642 14.14 21.36 4.18
N HIS A 643 14.70 21.85 3.07
CA HIS A 643 15.89 21.25 2.44
C HIS A 643 17.11 21.30 3.35
N MET A 644 17.29 22.37 4.10
CA MET A 644 18.40 22.49 5.04
C MET A 644 18.24 21.55 6.24
N ALA A 645 17.01 21.29 6.70
CA ALA A 645 16.76 20.26 7.69
C ALA A 645 17.19 18.88 7.15
N PHE A 646 16.76 18.52 5.95
CA PHE A 646 17.15 17.26 5.32
C PHE A 646 18.65 17.15 5.09
N ALA A 647 19.28 18.16 4.49
CA ALA A 647 20.71 18.19 4.23
C ALA A 647 21.53 18.00 5.53
N SER A 648 21.14 18.68 6.60
CA SER A 648 21.82 18.59 7.88
C SER A 648 21.65 17.21 8.54
N LEU A 649 20.47 16.59 8.41
CA LEU A 649 20.23 15.26 8.96
C LEU A 649 21.01 14.18 8.22
N VAL A 650 20.97 14.17 6.88
CA VAL A 650 21.73 13.16 6.11
C VAL A 650 23.23 13.33 6.28
N SER A 651 23.72 14.56 6.38
CA SER A 651 25.13 14.84 6.70
C SER A 651 25.53 14.39 8.11
N SER A 652 24.57 14.33 9.04
CA SER A 652 24.77 13.85 10.42
C SER A 652 24.53 12.36 10.59
N GLY A 653 24.31 11.61 9.51
CA GLY A 653 24.15 10.15 9.55
C GLY A 653 22.71 9.66 9.73
N TYR A 654 21.69 10.53 9.63
CA TYR A 654 20.29 10.11 9.69
C TYR A 654 19.74 9.88 8.28
N PRO A 655 19.38 8.64 7.89
CA PRO A 655 18.68 8.39 6.65
C PRO A 655 17.32 9.11 6.61
N ILE A 656 16.89 9.46 5.41
CA ILE A 656 15.57 10.05 5.20
C ILE A 656 14.84 9.25 4.12
N ARG A 657 13.62 8.84 4.45
CA ARG A 657 12.64 8.27 3.53
C ARG A 657 11.41 9.17 3.53
N MET A 658 11.12 9.77 2.40
CA MET A 658 9.95 10.60 2.19
C MET A 658 9.11 10.03 1.07
N SER A 659 7.83 9.82 1.30
CA SER A 659 6.88 9.35 0.31
C SER A 659 5.56 10.11 0.38
N GLY A 660 4.83 10.08 -0.71
CA GLY A 660 3.54 10.72 -0.90
C GLY A 660 3.37 11.14 -2.35
N GLU A 661 2.18 11.49 -2.73
CA GLU A 661 1.88 11.96 -4.07
C GLU A 661 2.60 13.29 -4.36
N ASP A 662 3.27 13.38 -5.50
CA ASP A 662 4.07 14.56 -5.89
C ASP A 662 5.19 14.98 -4.91
N SER A 663 5.64 14.12 -4.00
CA SER A 663 6.63 14.48 -2.96
C SER A 663 7.96 14.97 -3.51
N GLY A 664 8.38 14.47 -4.67
CA GLY A 664 9.63 14.89 -5.32
C GLY A 664 9.63 16.37 -5.73
N ARG A 665 8.52 16.85 -6.26
CA ARG A 665 8.30 18.24 -6.63
C ARG A 665 7.76 19.07 -5.47
N GLY A 666 6.98 18.44 -4.60
CA GLY A 666 6.04 19.05 -3.67
C GLY A 666 4.75 19.46 -4.37
N THR A 667 3.58 19.12 -3.79
CA THR A 667 2.25 19.41 -4.36
C THR A 667 2.10 20.86 -4.79
N PHE A 668 2.66 21.79 -4.02
CA PHE A 668 2.59 23.23 -4.29
C PHE A 668 3.83 23.76 -5.03
N THR A 669 4.60 22.91 -5.73
CA THR A 669 5.81 23.28 -6.47
C THR A 669 6.83 24.08 -5.61
N HIS A 670 7.00 23.70 -4.36
CA HIS A 670 7.87 24.40 -3.40
C HIS A 670 9.16 23.61 -3.12
N ARG A 671 9.13 22.28 -3.26
CA ARG A 671 10.24 21.42 -2.85
C ARG A 671 11.29 21.24 -3.95
N HIS A 672 10.94 20.68 -5.08
CA HIS A 672 11.85 20.34 -6.16
C HIS A 672 13.11 19.59 -5.69
N SER A 673 12.92 18.54 -4.86
CA SER A 673 14.01 17.67 -4.41
C SER A 673 14.57 16.82 -5.54
N VAL A 674 13.76 16.57 -6.57
CA VAL A 674 14.16 15.86 -7.78
C VAL A 674 14.18 16.85 -8.94
N ILE A 675 15.34 17.00 -9.56
CA ILE A 675 15.52 17.83 -10.74
C ILE A 675 15.47 16.92 -11.97
N HIS A 676 14.63 17.28 -12.92
CA HIS A 676 14.48 16.56 -14.18
C HIS A 676 15.23 17.29 -15.29
N ASP A 677 16.16 16.62 -15.96
CA ASP A 677 16.86 17.16 -17.11
C ASP A 677 15.85 17.37 -18.25
N GLN A 678 15.78 18.62 -18.76
CA GLN A 678 14.84 19.01 -19.81
C GLN A 678 15.27 18.49 -21.20
N LYS A 679 16.45 17.89 -21.32
CA LYS A 679 16.96 17.28 -22.54
C LYS A 679 17.03 15.77 -22.48
N ARG A 680 16.49 15.15 -21.44
CA ARG A 680 16.43 13.69 -21.33
C ARG A 680 15.60 13.11 -22.48
N GLU A 681 16.07 12.02 -23.04
CA GLU A 681 15.39 11.30 -24.13
C GLU A 681 14.59 10.10 -23.61
N ARG A 682 14.91 9.63 -22.41
CA ARG A 682 14.25 8.48 -21.77
C ARG A 682 13.66 8.89 -20.41
N TRP A 683 12.54 8.29 -20.07
CA TRP A 683 11.83 8.57 -18.80
C TRP A 683 12.60 8.09 -17.56
N ASP A 684 13.42 7.05 -17.70
CA ASP A 684 14.19 6.41 -16.64
C ASP A 684 15.58 7.02 -16.39
N GLU A 685 15.93 8.04 -17.14
CA GLU A 685 17.21 8.75 -17.07
C GLU A 685 17.02 10.24 -16.78
N GLY A 686 18.13 10.93 -16.51
CA GLY A 686 18.17 12.39 -16.44
C GLY A 686 17.43 12.97 -15.23
N THR A 687 17.52 12.31 -14.05
CA THR A 687 17.12 12.89 -12.77
C THR A 687 18.35 13.16 -11.90
N TYR A 688 18.33 14.27 -11.17
CA TYR A 688 19.35 14.61 -10.20
C TYR A 688 18.71 15.02 -8.88
N VAL A 689 19.18 14.43 -7.77
CA VAL A 689 18.68 14.69 -6.43
C VAL A 689 19.79 15.33 -5.58
N PRO A 690 19.83 16.66 -5.42
CA PRO A 690 20.91 17.35 -4.72
C PRO A 690 21.17 16.84 -3.30
N LEU A 691 20.11 16.43 -2.59
CA LEU A 691 20.20 15.91 -1.22
C LEU A 691 20.89 14.52 -1.12
N GLN A 692 21.17 13.88 -2.24
CA GLN A 692 22.00 12.66 -2.29
C GLN A 692 23.50 12.97 -2.44
N HIS A 693 23.88 14.26 -2.54
CA HIS A 693 25.24 14.69 -2.84
C HIS A 693 25.76 15.77 -1.87
N VAL A 694 25.28 15.75 -0.62
CA VAL A 694 25.61 16.76 0.40
C VAL A 694 26.98 16.53 1.02
N ALA A 695 27.38 15.26 1.21
CA ALA A 695 28.67 14.83 1.75
C ALA A 695 29.04 13.45 1.20
N GLU A 696 30.36 13.12 1.20
CA GLU A 696 30.86 11.86 0.66
C GLU A 696 30.32 10.61 1.38
N ASN A 697 30.19 10.67 2.70
CA ASN A 697 29.75 9.55 3.55
C ASN A 697 28.42 9.86 4.23
N GLN A 698 27.52 10.55 3.55
CA GLN A 698 26.21 10.87 4.09
C GLN A 698 25.28 9.66 4.19
N ALA A 699 24.27 9.76 5.04
CA ALA A 699 23.17 8.81 5.06
C ALA A 699 22.29 8.94 3.81
N PRO A 700 21.58 7.88 3.40
CA PRO A 700 20.67 7.90 2.24
C PRO A 700 19.57 8.97 2.38
N PHE A 701 19.28 9.62 1.26
CA PHE A 701 18.07 10.42 1.07
C PHE A 701 17.22 9.78 -0.03
N LEU A 702 16.02 9.38 0.31
CA LEU A 702 15.07 8.79 -0.63
C LEU A 702 13.78 9.60 -0.63
N VAL A 703 13.37 10.06 -1.80
CA VAL A 703 12.07 10.69 -2.02
C VAL A 703 11.33 9.94 -3.11
N ILE A 704 10.07 9.63 -2.87
CA ILE A 704 9.23 8.76 -3.71
C ILE A 704 7.89 9.44 -3.95
N ASP A 705 7.53 9.60 -5.21
CA ASP A 705 6.15 9.85 -5.56
C ASP A 705 5.40 8.53 -5.43
N SER A 706 4.46 8.46 -4.49
CA SER A 706 3.70 7.25 -4.21
C SER A 706 2.69 6.94 -5.32
N ILE A 707 2.16 5.73 -5.31
CA ILE A 707 0.91 5.45 -6.02
C ILE A 707 -0.22 6.27 -5.40
N LEU A 708 -1.34 6.40 -6.13
CA LEU A 708 -2.53 7.11 -5.68
C LEU A 708 -3.31 6.27 -4.66
N SER A 709 -2.80 6.23 -3.45
CA SER A 709 -3.35 5.49 -2.30
C SER A 709 -2.86 6.14 -1.01
N GLU A 710 -3.73 6.31 -0.05
CA GLU A 710 -3.39 6.81 1.28
C GLU A 710 -3.26 5.65 2.29
N GLU A 711 -4.19 4.68 2.26
CA GLU A 711 -4.30 3.66 3.30
C GLU A 711 -3.08 2.74 3.31
N ALA A 712 -2.79 2.07 2.19
CA ALA A 712 -1.65 1.15 2.13
C ALA A 712 -0.31 1.89 2.22
N VAL A 713 -0.19 3.08 1.64
CA VAL A 713 1.05 3.86 1.66
C VAL A 713 1.36 4.32 3.09
N LEU A 714 0.38 4.89 3.82
CA LEU A 714 0.60 5.31 5.21
C LEU A 714 0.90 4.12 6.12
N ALA A 715 0.20 2.99 5.93
CA ALA A 715 0.46 1.77 6.70
C ALA A 715 1.87 1.21 6.43
N PHE A 716 2.33 1.25 5.19
CA PHE A 716 3.69 0.87 4.81
C PHE A 716 4.72 1.73 5.52
N GLU A 717 4.57 3.06 5.47
CA GLU A 717 5.51 3.97 6.11
C GLU A 717 5.48 3.85 7.64
N TYR A 718 4.33 3.53 8.24
CA TYR A 718 4.25 3.17 9.66
C TYR A 718 5.07 1.91 9.98
N GLY A 719 4.94 0.88 9.16
CA GLY A 719 5.71 -0.36 9.29
C GLY A 719 7.21 -0.14 9.15
N TYR A 720 7.61 0.72 8.20
CA TYR A 720 9.00 1.11 8.00
C TYR A 720 9.55 1.84 9.23
N ALA A 721 8.87 2.89 9.69
CA ALA A 721 9.29 3.70 10.83
C ALA A 721 9.33 2.91 12.15
N GLY A 722 8.43 1.95 12.33
CA GLY A 722 8.42 1.03 13.47
C GLY A 722 9.53 0.00 13.45
N SER A 723 10.25 -0.14 12.35
CA SER A 723 11.37 -1.09 12.18
C SER A 723 12.73 -0.42 12.16
N ASP A 724 12.79 0.89 11.98
CA ASP A 724 14.04 1.65 11.99
C ASP A 724 13.90 3.02 12.67
N PRO A 725 14.29 3.14 13.95
CA PRO A 725 14.24 4.41 14.69
C PRO A 725 15.28 5.43 14.21
N ASN A 726 16.25 5.03 13.39
CA ASN A 726 17.33 5.91 12.94
C ASN A 726 16.98 6.66 11.66
N THR A 727 15.95 6.22 10.94
CA THR A 727 15.49 6.85 9.70
C THR A 727 14.38 7.86 9.98
N LEU A 728 14.47 9.07 9.43
CA LEU A 728 13.34 10.00 9.35
C LEU A 728 12.40 9.53 8.24
N VAL A 729 11.31 8.94 8.64
CA VAL A 729 10.26 8.46 7.73
C VAL A 729 9.16 9.51 7.66
N ILE A 730 8.85 9.98 6.46
CA ILE A 730 7.84 11.01 6.21
C ILE A 730 6.82 10.48 5.21
N TRP A 731 5.55 10.57 5.57
CA TRP A 731 4.44 10.49 4.63
C TRP A 731 3.81 11.87 4.46
N GLU A 732 3.73 12.36 3.20
CA GLU A 732 3.10 13.62 2.86
C GLU A 732 1.81 13.35 2.10
N ALA A 733 0.67 13.79 2.63
CA ALA A 733 -0.59 13.75 1.92
C ALA A 733 -0.60 14.80 0.80
N GLN A 734 -1.28 14.52 -0.33
CA GLN A 734 -1.47 15.50 -1.41
C GLN A 734 -2.16 16.76 -0.90
N PHE A 735 -3.25 16.59 -0.15
CA PHE A 735 -3.84 17.54 0.78
C PHE A 735 -4.10 16.79 2.08
N GLY A 736 -3.96 17.46 3.21
CA GLY A 736 -4.25 16.84 4.51
C GLY A 736 -5.68 16.32 4.65
N ASP A 737 -6.61 16.89 3.88
CA ASP A 737 -8.00 16.45 3.75
C ASP A 737 -8.11 14.96 3.41
N PHE A 738 -7.17 14.43 2.60
CA PHE A 738 -7.20 13.04 2.13
C PHE A 738 -6.66 12.03 3.14
N ALA A 739 -6.05 12.48 4.24
CA ALA A 739 -5.59 11.59 5.31
C ALA A 739 -6.73 10.72 5.89
N ASN A 740 -7.99 11.14 5.73
CA ASN A 740 -9.15 10.35 6.16
C ASN A 740 -9.34 9.04 5.35
N GLY A 741 -8.75 8.93 4.17
CA GLY A 741 -8.66 7.67 3.42
C GLY A 741 -7.85 6.59 4.14
N ALA A 742 -6.95 7.00 5.04
CA ALA A 742 -6.13 6.13 5.88
C ALA A 742 -6.51 6.18 7.37
N GLN A 743 -7.76 6.52 7.71
CA GLN A 743 -8.16 6.72 9.11
C GLN A 743 -7.95 5.48 9.97
N VAL A 744 -8.14 4.29 9.43
CA VAL A 744 -7.91 3.03 10.17
C VAL A 744 -6.44 2.88 10.60
N VAL A 745 -5.50 3.33 9.79
CA VAL A 745 -4.06 3.33 10.13
C VAL A 745 -3.78 4.32 11.25
N ILE A 746 -4.38 5.51 11.16
CA ILE A 746 -4.25 6.55 12.19
C ILE A 746 -4.79 6.05 13.53
N ASP A 747 -5.99 5.47 13.55
CA ASP A 747 -6.65 5.04 14.79
C ASP A 747 -6.00 3.79 15.40
N GLN A 748 -5.72 2.77 14.57
CA GLN A 748 -5.34 1.46 15.07
C GLN A 748 -3.84 1.29 15.29
N PHE A 749 -3.00 2.05 14.59
CA PHE A 749 -1.55 1.94 14.67
C PHE A 749 -0.90 3.21 15.22
N ILE A 750 -1.07 4.35 14.54
CA ILE A 750 -0.36 5.60 14.88
C ILE A 750 -0.75 6.10 16.27
N ALA A 751 -2.05 6.17 16.56
CA ALA A 751 -2.55 6.70 17.83
C ALA A 751 -2.44 5.71 18.99
N SER A 752 -2.64 4.41 18.76
CA SER A 752 -2.84 3.44 19.83
C SER A 752 -1.79 2.32 19.90
N GLY A 753 -0.89 2.20 18.92
CA GLY A 753 0.07 1.10 18.83
C GLY A 753 1.02 1.01 20.02
N GLU A 754 1.42 2.15 20.61
CA GLU A 754 2.30 2.16 21.77
C GLU A 754 1.60 1.68 23.03
N VAL A 755 0.42 2.19 23.33
CA VAL A 755 -0.31 1.83 24.57
C VAL A 755 -0.84 0.40 24.55
N LYS A 756 -1.15 -0.13 23.36
CA LYS A 756 -1.63 -1.52 23.19
C LYS A 756 -0.50 -2.54 23.11
N TRP A 757 0.59 -2.21 22.42
CA TRP A 757 1.60 -3.17 21.99
C TRP A 757 3.02 -2.79 22.39
N GLY A 758 3.22 -1.67 23.07
CA GLY A 758 4.55 -1.17 23.43
C GLY A 758 5.40 -0.73 22.21
N ARG A 759 4.77 -0.48 21.04
CA ARG A 759 5.47 -0.18 19.80
C ARG A 759 5.66 1.31 19.61
N GLN A 760 6.88 1.78 19.83
CA GLN A 760 7.26 3.15 19.49
C GLN A 760 7.38 3.32 17.96
N ASN A 761 7.08 4.52 17.48
CA ASN A 761 7.14 4.84 16.07
C ASN A 761 7.53 6.29 15.84
N GLY A 762 8.49 6.54 14.97
CA GLY A 762 9.00 7.88 14.66
C GLY A 762 8.41 8.51 13.39
N LEU A 763 7.33 7.95 12.85
CA LEU A 763 6.70 8.42 11.61
C LEU A 763 6.31 9.90 11.70
N THR A 764 6.61 10.64 10.65
CA THR A 764 6.19 12.03 10.47
C THR A 764 5.12 12.10 9.39
N LEU A 765 3.97 12.66 9.71
CA LEU A 765 2.90 12.97 8.76
C LEU A 765 3.01 14.45 8.40
N MET A 766 3.11 14.78 7.11
CA MET A 766 2.99 16.13 6.58
C MET A 766 1.62 16.29 5.93
N LEU A 767 0.78 17.12 6.53
CA LEU A 767 -0.62 17.29 6.15
C LEU A 767 -0.87 18.74 5.75
N PRO A 768 -0.91 19.08 4.45
CA PRO A 768 -1.25 20.41 3.98
C PRO A 768 -2.62 20.85 4.51
N HIS A 769 -2.62 21.95 5.27
CA HIS A 769 -3.77 22.47 5.99
C HIS A 769 -3.81 24.00 5.92
N GLY A 770 -4.95 24.55 5.60
CA GLY A 770 -5.14 26.01 5.59
C GLY A 770 -6.41 26.42 4.83
N TYR A 771 -7.12 27.38 5.39
CA TYR A 771 -8.37 27.92 4.84
C TYR A 771 -8.05 29.08 3.89
N GLU A 772 -8.05 28.77 2.58
CA GLU A 772 -7.59 29.68 1.53
C GLU A 772 -8.59 29.82 0.38
N GLY A 773 -9.86 29.48 0.62
CA GLY A 773 -10.94 29.58 -0.38
C GLY A 773 -10.91 28.51 -1.46
N GLN A 774 -10.26 27.36 -1.20
CA GLN A 774 -10.13 26.23 -2.14
C GLN A 774 -11.22 25.17 -1.98
N GLY A 775 -12.26 25.45 -1.19
CA GLY A 775 -13.39 24.54 -0.99
C GLY A 775 -13.22 23.52 0.12
N PRO A 776 -14.22 22.61 0.27
CA PRO A 776 -14.32 21.71 1.42
C PRO A 776 -13.21 20.68 1.53
N GLU A 777 -12.71 20.13 0.42
CA GLU A 777 -11.76 19.02 0.41
C GLU A 777 -10.29 19.48 0.18
N HIS A 778 -10.01 20.78 0.27
CA HIS A 778 -8.67 21.36 0.08
C HIS A 778 -8.32 22.38 1.16
N SER A 779 -8.90 22.25 2.35
CA SER A 779 -8.75 23.22 3.43
C SER A 779 -8.35 22.59 4.75
N SER A 780 -8.90 21.44 5.14
CA SER A 780 -8.75 20.89 6.48
C SER A 780 -8.21 19.48 6.51
N ALA A 781 -7.05 19.31 7.12
CA ALA A 781 -6.51 18.01 7.49
C ALA A 781 -7.22 17.40 8.74
N ARG A 782 -8.33 17.97 9.18
CA ARG A 782 -9.08 17.49 10.33
C ARG A 782 -8.26 17.45 11.61
N LEU A 783 -7.63 18.56 11.94
CA LEU A 783 -6.78 18.75 13.12
C LEU A 783 -7.47 18.26 14.41
N GLU A 784 -8.76 18.52 14.55
CA GLU A 784 -9.60 18.09 15.68
C GLU A 784 -9.63 16.57 15.87
N ARG A 785 -9.53 15.77 14.83
CA ARG A 785 -9.50 14.31 14.93
C ARG A 785 -8.20 13.82 15.56
N PHE A 786 -7.08 14.40 15.16
CA PHE A 786 -5.79 14.08 15.78
C PHE A 786 -5.74 14.55 17.24
N MET A 787 -6.29 15.73 17.52
CA MET A 787 -6.36 16.22 18.91
C MET A 787 -7.23 15.32 19.79
N GLN A 788 -8.32 14.75 19.25
CA GLN A 788 -9.16 13.78 19.96
C GLN A 788 -8.42 12.49 20.30
N LEU A 789 -7.57 12.01 19.38
CA LEU A 789 -6.78 10.79 19.56
C LEU A 789 -5.55 10.99 20.45
N ALA A 790 -5.21 12.23 20.75
CA ALA A 790 -4.00 12.59 21.48
C ALA A 790 -4.18 12.42 22.99
N ALA A 791 -3.52 11.42 23.56
CA ALA A 791 -3.49 11.12 25.01
C ALA A 791 -2.17 10.43 25.36
N ASP A 792 -1.80 10.39 26.62
CA ASP A 792 -0.64 9.65 27.15
C ASP A 792 0.69 9.97 26.46
N THR A 793 0.80 11.18 25.88
CA THR A 793 1.94 11.60 25.04
C THR A 793 2.23 10.66 23.86
N ASN A 794 1.17 10.07 23.28
CA ASN A 794 1.25 9.11 22.17
C ASN A 794 1.75 9.71 20.85
N MET A 795 1.60 11.01 20.64
CA MET A 795 2.04 11.70 19.42
C MET A 795 2.45 13.14 19.70
N GLN A 796 2.95 13.82 18.68
CA GLN A 796 3.23 15.27 18.70
C GLN A 796 2.39 15.93 17.60
N ILE A 797 1.63 16.98 17.93
CA ILE A 797 0.78 17.73 17.00
C ILE A 797 1.32 19.14 16.88
N VAL A 798 1.78 19.52 15.70
CA VAL A 798 2.51 20.76 15.45
C VAL A 798 1.98 21.45 14.19
N GLN A 799 1.80 22.76 14.27
CA GLN A 799 1.42 23.61 13.14
C GLN A 799 2.46 24.74 12.98
N PRO A 800 3.60 24.46 12.31
CA PRO A 800 4.68 25.43 12.18
C PRO A 800 4.27 26.60 11.28
N THR A 801 4.69 27.80 11.62
CA THR A 801 4.31 29.03 10.90
C THR A 801 5.46 29.76 10.23
N THR A 802 6.71 29.32 10.40
CA THR A 802 7.88 29.93 9.77
C THR A 802 8.85 28.91 9.22
N ALA A 803 9.74 29.35 8.32
CA ALA A 803 10.80 28.49 7.75
C ALA A 803 11.75 27.93 8.82
N ALA A 804 12.05 28.65 9.88
CA ALA A 804 12.86 28.13 10.98
C ALA A 804 12.13 27.07 11.79
N GLN A 805 10.83 27.22 12.00
CA GLN A 805 10.05 26.25 12.77
C GLN A 805 9.99 24.87 12.07
N ILE A 806 9.77 24.83 10.76
CA ILE A 806 9.80 23.53 10.03
C ILE A 806 11.21 22.90 10.07
N PHE A 807 12.26 23.71 9.89
CA PHE A 807 13.64 23.22 10.02
C PHE A 807 13.89 22.58 11.39
N HIS A 808 13.56 23.28 12.45
CA HIS A 808 13.83 22.82 13.81
C HIS A 808 12.98 21.62 14.22
N VAL A 809 11.71 21.56 13.84
CA VAL A 809 10.84 20.45 14.22
C VAL A 809 11.25 19.14 13.53
N LEU A 810 11.65 19.20 12.25
CA LEU A 810 12.17 18.03 11.53
C LEU A 810 13.46 17.50 12.13
N ARG A 811 14.39 18.41 12.45
CA ARG A 811 15.62 18.03 13.13
C ARG A 811 15.35 17.49 14.53
N ARG A 812 14.44 18.13 15.28
CA ARG A 812 14.04 17.69 16.62
C ARG A 812 13.54 16.24 16.63
N GLN A 813 12.81 15.83 15.61
CA GLN A 813 12.27 14.47 15.50
C GLN A 813 13.37 13.41 15.52
N MET A 814 14.53 13.72 15.00
CA MET A 814 15.65 12.76 14.92
C MET A 814 16.73 12.97 16.00
N VAL A 815 17.13 14.21 16.23
CA VAL A 815 18.22 14.55 17.15
C VAL A 815 17.85 14.23 18.61
N ARG A 816 16.58 14.39 18.95
CA ARG A 816 16.06 14.00 20.26
C ARG A 816 15.74 12.50 20.27
N ASN A 817 16.15 11.80 21.32
CA ASN A 817 15.89 10.39 21.50
C ASN A 817 14.42 10.12 21.92
N LEU A 818 13.47 10.68 21.21
CA LEU A 818 12.04 10.47 21.40
C LEU A 818 11.45 10.02 20.06
N ARG A 819 10.95 8.79 20.01
CA ARG A 819 10.32 8.22 18.82
C ARG A 819 8.81 8.11 19.02
N LYS A 820 8.14 9.23 18.80
CA LYS A 820 6.68 9.36 18.79
C LYS A 820 6.24 9.87 17.43
N PRO A 821 5.08 9.48 16.93
CA PRO A 821 4.52 10.04 15.71
C PRO A 821 4.47 11.57 15.76
N LEU A 822 4.90 12.21 14.68
CA LEU A 822 4.87 13.66 14.51
C LEU A 822 3.86 14.03 13.43
N VAL A 823 2.78 14.70 13.83
CA VAL A 823 1.75 15.19 12.91
C VAL A 823 2.01 16.67 12.65
N LEU A 824 2.45 17.01 11.44
CA LEU A 824 2.73 18.37 10.98
C LEU A 824 1.61 18.86 10.09
N PHE A 825 0.89 19.88 10.54
CA PHE A 825 -0.04 20.63 9.71
C PHE A 825 0.74 21.65 8.91
N THR A 826 1.14 21.29 7.68
CA THR A 826 1.97 22.12 6.83
C THR A 826 1.12 23.18 6.12
N PRO A 827 1.63 24.40 5.93
CA PRO A 827 0.87 25.45 5.27
C PRO A 827 0.88 25.32 3.75
N LYS A 828 -0.01 26.07 3.10
CA LYS A 828 -0.05 26.23 1.64
C LYS A 828 0.44 27.62 1.23
N SER A 829 -0.26 28.69 1.60
CA SER A 829 0.11 30.06 1.24
C SER A 829 1.39 30.55 1.92
N LEU A 830 1.68 30.10 3.15
CA LEU A 830 2.90 30.46 3.85
C LEU A 830 4.18 29.96 3.17
N LEU A 831 4.10 28.95 2.32
CA LEU A 831 5.24 28.49 1.51
C LEU A 831 5.89 29.61 0.69
N ARG A 832 5.13 30.63 0.32
CA ARG A 832 5.57 31.80 -0.48
C ARG A 832 5.37 33.14 0.21
N ASN A 833 4.90 33.15 1.46
CA ASN A 833 4.68 34.37 2.20
C ASN A 833 6.03 34.93 2.69
N LYS A 834 6.33 36.18 2.33
CA LYS A 834 7.58 36.85 2.71
C LYS A 834 7.68 37.06 4.22
N ASP A 835 6.54 37.24 4.91
CA ASP A 835 6.52 37.47 6.35
C ASP A 835 6.78 36.17 7.14
N ALA A 836 6.55 35.01 6.51
CA ALA A 836 6.84 33.66 7.08
C ALA A 836 8.31 33.25 6.89
N THR A 837 9.14 34.04 6.21
CA THR A 837 10.57 33.76 6.04
C THR A 837 11.35 34.01 7.33
N SER A 838 12.50 33.38 7.47
CA SER A 838 13.34 33.45 8.68
C SER A 838 14.73 33.98 8.36
N SER A 839 15.40 34.57 9.36
CA SER A 839 16.79 35.00 9.24
C SER A 839 17.76 33.84 9.49
N LEU A 840 19.02 33.94 9.08
CA LEU A 840 20.02 32.90 9.35
C LEU A 840 20.23 32.64 10.84
N ASN A 841 20.06 33.70 11.69
CA ASN A 841 20.19 33.51 13.12
C ASN A 841 19.13 32.58 13.70
N ASP A 842 17.94 32.54 13.10
CA ASP A 842 16.86 31.67 13.55
C ASP A 842 17.19 30.19 13.37
N PHE A 843 18.08 29.85 12.46
CA PHE A 843 18.53 28.45 12.21
C PHE A 843 19.82 28.10 12.96
N THR A 844 20.66 29.11 13.26
CA THR A 844 22.02 28.90 13.75
C THR A 844 22.19 29.18 15.24
N LYS A 845 21.23 29.89 15.86
CA LYS A 845 21.28 30.30 17.27
C LYS A 845 19.98 30.08 18.04
N SER A 846 18.97 29.46 17.41
CA SER A 846 17.66 29.24 18.00
C SER A 846 17.31 27.75 17.96
N GLY A 847 16.11 27.37 18.33
CA GLY A 847 15.57 26.04 18.31
C GLY A 847 14.08 26.05 17.99
N PHE A 848 13.42 24.91 18.16
CA PHE A 848 11.98 24.83 18.00
C PHE A 848 11.25 25.50 19.17
N HIS A 849 10.41 26.47 18.87
CA HIS A 849 9.56 27.15 19.84
C HIS A 849 8.16 26.52 19.83
N THR A 850 7.73 25.98 20.96
CA THR A 850 6.38 25.42 21.12
C THR A 850 5.31 26.51 21.19
N VAL A 851 5.68 27.68 21.71
CA VAL A 851 4.91 28.93 21.65
C VAL A 851 5.85 30.05 21.21
N ILE A 852 5.45 30.86 20.27
CA ILE A 852 6.17 32.06 19.88
C ILE A 852 5.42 33.27 20.50
N GLY A 853 6.12 34.04 21.32
CA GLY A 853 5.57 35.20 22.00
C GLY A 853 5.31 36.37 21.06
N GLU A 854 4.92 37.51 21.62
CA GLU A 854 4.74 38.75 20.87
C GLU A 854 6.07 39.24 20.26
N LEU A 855 6.06 39.55 18.97
CA LEU A 855 7.25 39.97 18.21
C LEU A 855 7.28 41.47 17.93
N ASN A 856 6.17 42.20 18.09
CA ASN A 856 6.14 43.62 17.87
C ASN A 856 6.81 44.33 19.06
N ALA A 857 7.91 45.04 18.80
CA ALA A 857 8.73 45.70 19.82
C ALA A 857 7.94 46.76 20.61
N ASP A 858 7.03 47.51 19.98
CA ASP A 858 6.23 48.54 20.63
C ASP A 858 5.21 47.93 21.59
N VAL A 859 4.59 46.77 21.23
CA VAL A 859 3.68 46.07 22.12
C VAL A 859 4.44 45.47 23.31
N VAL A 860 5.63 44.89 23.06
CA VAL A 860 6.50 44.36 24.13
C VAL A 860 6.95 45.47 25.07
N ALA A 861 7.38 46.59 24.54
CA ALA A 861 7.76 47.77 25.37
C ALA A 861 6.57 48.35 26.17
N ALA A 862 5.36 48.22 25.65
CA ALA A 862 4.11 48.66 26.28
C ALA A 862 3.36 47.53 26.99
N ALA A 863 4.00 46.44 27.37
CA ALA A 863 3.36 45.20 27.91
C ALA A 863 2.36 45.46 29.05
N ALA A 864 2.63 46.44 29.94
CA ALA A 864 1.70 46.86 31.00
C ALA A 864 0.41 47.55 30.47
N LYS A 865 0.36 48.00 29.23
CA LYS A 865 -0.82 48.59 28.60
C LYS A 865 -1.66 47.59 27.83
N VAL A 866 -1.17 46.36 27.62
CA VAL A 866 -1.88 45.33 26.91
C VAL A 866 -3.12 44.90 27.69
N LYS A 867 -4.28 44.96 27.04
CA LYS A 867 -5.59 44.61 27.61
C LYS A 867 -6.08 43.24 27.14
N ARG A 868 -5.62 42.80 25.98
CA ARG A 868 -6.03 41.53 25.35
C ARG A 868 -4.81 40.81 24.82
N VAL A 869 -4.81 39.49 25.04
CA VAL A 869 -3.89 38.56 24.39
C VAL A 869 -4.68 37.68 23.43
N ILE A 870 -4.32 37.66 22.15
CA ILE A 870 -4.87 36.75 21.17
C ILE A 870 -3.88 35.59 21.05
N ALA A 871 -4.32 34.38 21.34
CA ALA A 871 -3.59 33.14 21.07
C ALA A 871 -4.17 32.49 19.81
N CYS A 872 -3.32 32.01 18.90
CA CYS A 872 -3.73 31.43 17.65
C CYS A 872 -2.75 30.34 17.22
N SER A 873 -3.12 29.55 16.21
CA SER A 873 -2.25 28.57 15.55
C SER A 873 -2.39 28.73 14.04
N GLY A 874 -1.31 28.47 13.30
CA GLY A 874 -1.32 28.49 11.83
C GLY A 874 -1.32 29.87 11.19
N LYS A 875 -1.73 29.95 9.93
CA LYS A 875 -1.62 31.12 9.06
C LYS A 875 -2.43 32.34 9.54
N VAL A 876 -3.49 32.16 10.31
CA VAL A 876 -4.34 33.24 10.83
C VAL A 876 -3.55 34.31 11.60
N TYR A 877 -2.38 33.89 12.12
CA TYR A 877 -1.44 34.85 12.76
C TYR A 877 -1.11 36.06 11.88
N TYR A 878 -0.80 35.81 10.61
CA TYR A 878 -0.40 36.87 9.68
C TYR A 878 -1.55 37.81 9.35
N ASP A 879 -2.77 37.30 9.25
CA ASP A 879 -3.97 38.14 9.09
C ASP A 879 -4.25 38.98 10.33
N LEU A 880 -4.03 38.42 11.53
CA LEU A 880 -4.16 39.14 12.80
C LEU A 880 -3.12 40.28 12.93
N VAL A 881 -1.85 39.99 12.62
CA VAL A 881 -0.77 41.02 12.67
C VAL A 881 -1.09 42.14 11.71
N LYS A 882 -1.43 41.84 10.47
CA LYS A 882 -1.82 42.83 9.46
C LYS A 882 -2.99 43.70 9.95
N LYS A 883 -4.03 43.08 10.53
CA LYS A 883 -5.18 43.81 11.05
C LYS A 883 -4.84 44.69 12.22
N ARG A 884 -3.95 44.25 13.14
CA ARG A 884 -3.45 45.03 14.25
C ARG A 884 -2.71 46.29 13.79
N GLU A 885 -1.84 46.11 12.79
CA GLU A 885 -1.09 47.24 12.18
C GLU A 885 -2.00 48.21 11.47
N GLU A 886 -2.97 47.77 10.67
CA GLU A 886 -3.98 48.61 10.02
C GLU A 886 -4.76 49.47 11.01
N LYS A 887 -5.02 48.94 12.20
CA LYS A 887 -5.75 49.64 13.26
C LYS A 887 -4.85 50.45 14.20
N GLY A 888 -3.53 50.32 14.11
CA GLY A 888 -2.57 50.97 14.99
C GLY A 888 -2.72 50.57 16.47
N LEU A 889 -3.06 49.29 16.76
CA LEU A 889 -3.34 48.84 18.12
C LEU A 889 -2.04 48.36 18.79
N ASN A 890 -1.67 48.99 19.91
CA ASN A 890 -0.53 48.60 20.74
C ASN A 890 -0.95 48.02 22.10
N ASP A 891 -2.25 47.84 22.31
CA ASP A 891 -2.82 47.25 23.54
C ASP A 891 -3.32 45.80 23.34
N VAL A 892 -2.97 45.16 22.22
CA VAL A 892 -3.27 43.75 21.90
C VAL A 892 -1.98 43.02 21.57
N ALA A 893 -1.67 41.98 22.33
CA ALA A 893 -0.57 41.06 22.05
C ALA A 893 -1.09 39.81 21.28
N ILE A 894 -0.24 39.26 20.42
CA ILE A 894 -0.58 38.07 19.63
C ILE A 894 0.47 36.99 19.87
N LEU A 895 0.04 35.84 20.35
CA LEU A 895 0.88 34.66 20.62
C LEU A 895 0.56 33.53 19.61
N ARG A 896 1.58 32.80 19.14
CA ARG A 896 1.42 31.64 18.28
C ARG A 896 1.70 30.37 19.07
N VAL A 897 0.74 29.46 19.12
CA VAL A 897 0.91 28.13 19.66
C VAL A 897 1.28 27.20 18.50
N GLU A 898 2.57 26.90 18.38
CA GLU A 898 3.13 26.10 17.29
C GLU A 898 2.95 24.59 17.56
N GLN A 899 3.02 24.16 18.84
CA GLN A 899 2.76 22.79 19.27
C GLN A 899 1.46 22.74 20.05
N LEU A 900 0.48 22.02 19.52
CA LEU A 900 -0.84 21.85 20.12
C LEU A 900 -0.88 20.66 21.08
N TYR A 901 -0.06 19.62 20.82
CA TYR A 901 0.05 18.48 21.70
C TYR A 901 1.48 17.87 21.65
N PRO A 902 2.08 17.41 22.77
CA PRO A 902 1.64 17.72 24.13
C PRO A 902 1.60 19.23 24.38
N PHE A 903 0.59 19.71 25.12
CA PHE A 903 0.36 21.13 25.28
C PHE A 903 1.47 21.83 26.09
N PRO A 904 2.00 22.98 25.64
CA PRO A 904 3.17 23.66 26.24
C PRO A 904 2.81 24.56 27.41
N HIS A 905 2.20 24.03 28.48
CA HIS A 905 1.71 24.77 29.63
C HIS A 905 2.71 25.77 30.21
N LYS A 906 3.95 25.32 30.47
CA LYS A 906 4.97 26.17 31.09
C LYS A 906 5.33 27.41 30.22
N VAL A 907 5.45 27.16 28.91
CA VAL A 907 5.84 28.22 27.97
C VAL A 907 4.68 29.22 27.80
N LEU A 908 3.46 28.74 27.60
CA LEU A 908 2.28 29.57 27.45
C LEU A 908 2.05 30.44 28.72
N SER A 909 2.13 29.84 29.91
CA SER A 909 2.02 30.55 31.17
C SER A 909 3.09 31.65 31.30
N ALA A 910 4.33 31.40 30.90
CA ALA A 910 5.41 32.36 30.90
C ALA A 910 5.13 33.52 29.93
N GLU A 911 4.58 33.27 28.76
CA GLU A 911 4.21 34.30 27.79
C GLU A 911 3.03 35.14 28.28
N LEU A 912 1.98 34.53 28.85
CA LEU A 912 0.84 35.28 29.39
C LEU A 912 1.23 36.19 30.55
N LYS A 913 2.16 35.77 31.41
CA LYS A 913 2.68 36.58 32.53
C LYS A 913 3.40 37.85 32.10
N LYS A 914 3.84 37.98 30.86
CA LYS A 914 4.43 39.18 30.30
C LYS A 914 3.39 40.31 30.19
N PHE A 915 2.09 40.01 30.19
CA PHE A 915 0.98 40.94 30.02
C PHE A 915 0.06 40.92 31.25
N PRO A 916 0.54 41.42 32.43
CA PRO A 916 -0.15 41.23 33.71
C PRO A 916 -1.50 41.95 33.79
N ASN A 917 -1.71 42.99 32.98
CA ASN A 917 -2.94 43.80 32.96
C ASN A 917 -3.93 43.38 31.84
N ALA A 918 -3.62 42.35 31.10
CA ALA A 918 -4.56 41.83 30.11
C ALA A 918 -5.75 41.16 30.82
N THR A 919 -6.96 41.61 30.51
CA THR A 919 -8.21 41.08 31.09
C THR A 919 -8.88 40.03 30.20
N GLU A 920 -8.43 39.91 28.97
CA GLU A 920 -9.00 39.00 28.00
C GLU A 920 -7.91 38.18 27.30
N VAL A 921 -8.14 36.89 27.20
CA VAL A 921 -7.41 35.96 26.36
C VAL A 921 -8.38 35.46 25.30
N VAL A 922 -8.03 35.53 24.03
CA VAL A 922 -8.90 35.11 22.90
C VAL A 922 -8.19 34.03 22.11
N TRP A 923 -8.81 32.86 22.00
CA TRP A 923 -8.36 31.89 21.01
C TRP A 923 -8.93 32.25 19.65
N CYS A 924 -8.06 32.37 18.64
CA CYS A 924 -8.44 32.67 17.27
C CYS A 924 -7.97 31.54 16.34
N GLN A 925 -8.86 30.96 15.54
CA GLN A 925 -8.56 29.93 14.56
C GLN A 925 -9.30 30.17 13.26
N ASP A 926 -8.74 29.64 12.15
CA ASP A 926 -9.38 29.65 10.82
C ASP A 926 -10.54 28.66 10.71
N GLU A 927 -10.50 27.56 11.44
CA GLU A 927 -11.46 26.46 11.37
C GLU A 927 -12.82 26.85 11.97
N PRO A 928 -13.91 26.18 11.57
CA PRO A 928 -15.20 26.28 12.24
C PRO A 928 -15.11 25.92 13.73
N GLN A 929 -16.02 26.47 14.56
CA GLN A 929 -15.97 26.31 16.01
C GLN A 929 -15.99 24.83 16.48
N ASN A 930 -16.72 23.97 15.78
CA ASN A 930 -16.79 22.52 16.07
C ASN A 930 -15.59 21.75 15.54
N GLN A 931 -14.66 22.41 14.89
CA GLN A 931 -13.46 21.83 14.27
C GLN A 931 -12.22 22.59 14.78
N GLY A 932 -11.03 22.18 14.31
CA GLY A 932 -9.78 22.78 14.73
C GLY A 932 -9.45 22.48 16.20
N ALA A 933 -8.66 23.35 16.81
CA ALA A 933 -8.11 23.10 18.14
C ALA A 933 -8.99 23.57 19.30
N TRP A 934 -10.01 24.40 19.07
CA TRP A 934 -10.73 25.10 20.14
C TRP A 934 -11.14 24.22 21.31
N PHE A 935 -11.87 23.14 21.06
CA PHE A 935 -12.38 22.29 22.15
C PHE A 935 -11.28 21.57 22.94
N PHE A 936 -10.09 21.43 22.37
CA PHE A 936 -8.95 20.78 23.01
C PHE A 936 -8.00 21.75 23.68
N VAL A 937 -7.95 23.00 23.25
CA VAL A 937 -7.04 24.01 23.84
C VAL A 937 -7.72 24.87 24.89
N GLN A 938 -9.05 25.02 24.92
CA GLN A 938 -9.75 25.94 25.79
C GLN A 938 -9.46 25.70 27.30
N HIS A 939 -9.50 24.45 27.75
CA HIS A 939 -9.20 24.10 29.13
C HIS A 939 -7.71 24.28 29.43
N ASN A 940 -6.83 23.90 28.54
CA ASN A 940 -5.39 24.08 28.67
C ASN A 940 -5.02 25.59 28.75
N ILE A 941 -5.64 26.42 27.94
CA ILE A 941 -5.42 27.89 28.00
C ILE A 941 -5.96 28.41 29.31
N HIS A 942 -7.19 28.01 29.71
CA HIS A 942 -7.82 28.44 30.94
C HIS A 942 -6.94 28.14 32.17
N GLU A 943 -6.34 26.95 32.24
CA GLU A 943 -5.42 26.58 33.33
C GLU A 943 -4.21 27.51 33.44
N ASN A 944 -3.74 28.07 32.34
CA ASN A 944 -2.54 28.91 32.26
C ASN A 944 -2.82 30.42 32.33
N MET A 945 -4.10 30.83 32.32
CA MET A 945 -4.50 32.23 32.45
C MET A 945 -4.18 32.82 33.84
N LEU A 946 -4.12 34.10 33.92
CA LEU A 946 -4.00 34.86 35.20
C LEU A 946 -5.40 35.02 35.81
N ASP A 947 -5.44 35.15 37.13
CA ASP A 947 -6.70 35.37 37.86
C ASP A 947 -7.43 36.62 37.35
N GLY A 948 -8.72 36.54 37.15
CA GLY A 948 -9.58 37.61 36.62
C GLY A 948 -9.59 37.75 35.10
N GLN A 949 -8.78 37.00 34.37
CA GLN A 949 -8.83 36.96 32.90
C GLN A 949 -10.06 36.19 32.41
N ARG A 950 -10.58 36.58 31.26
CA ARG A 950 -11.67 35.90 30.56
C ARG A 950 -11.17 35.26 29.25
N LEU A 951 -11.45 33.99 29.03
CA LEU A 951 -11.18 33.31 27.78
C LEU A 951 -12.36 33.47 26.82
N GLY A 952 -12.09 33.94 25.60
CA GLY A 952 -13.05 34.08 24.53
C GLY A 952 -12.61 33.31 23.27
N TYR A 953 -13.53 33.20 22.31
CA TYR A 953 -13.32 32.55 21.03
C TYR A 953 -13.57 33.50 19.86
N ALA A 954 -12.72 33.43 18.83
CA ALA A 954 -12.90 34.08 17.55
C ALA A 954 -12.60 33.06 16.41
N GLY A 955 -13.57 32.79 15.59
CA GLY A 955 -13.45 31.82 14.51
C GLY A 955 -14.73 31.75 13.70
N ARG A 956 -14.75 30.87 12.72
CA ARG A 956 -15.96 30.58 11.93
C ARG A 956 -17.06 29.94 12.78
N ALA A 957 -18.30 30.13 12.39
CA ALA A 957 -19.43 29.43 13.00
C ALA A 957 -19.29 27.92 12.80
N ALA A 958 -19.88 27.13 13.70
CA ALA A 958 -19.92 25.69 13.58
C ALA A 958 -20.52 25.28 12.22
N SER A 959 -19.94 24.28 11.57
CA SER A 959 -20.32 23.83 10.24
C SER A 959 -20.11 22.33 10.09
N ALA A 960 -21.03 21.68 9.37
CA ALA A 960 -20.88 20.27 8.99
C ALA A 960 -19.80 20.07 7.90
N SER A 961 -19.61 21.07 7.03
CA SER A 961 -18.54 21.09 6.04
C SER A 961 -17.29 21.78 6.62
N PRO A 962 -16.08 21.30 6.31
CA PRO A 962 -14.86 21.96 6.79
C PRO A 962 -14.74 23.42 6.33
N ALA A 963 -15.03 23.67 5.05
CA ALA A 963 -14.94 25.01 4.46
C ALA A 963 -16.10 25.24 3.48
N VAL A 964 -16.31 26.50 3.12
CA VAL A 964 -17.27 26.91 2.11
C VAL A 964 -16.68 26.79 0.70
N GLY A 965 -17.51 26.44 -0.28
CA GLY A 965 -17.11 26.34 -1.69
C GLY A 965 -17.11 27.66 -2.46
N TYR A 966 -17.66 28.74 -1.87
CA TYR A 966 -17.78 30.03 -2.53
C TYR A 966 -16.73 31.02 -2.03
N ALA A 967 -15.93 31.59 -2.94
CA ALA A 967 -14.83 32.48 -2.61
C ALA A 967 -15.28 33.73 -1.83
N HIS A 968 -16.41 34.33 -2.18
CA HIS A 968 -16.92 35.51 -1.47
C HIS A 968 -17.32 35.15 -0.03
N LEU A 969 -17.99 34.03 0.21
CA LEU A 969 -18.34 33.58 1.57
C LEU A 969 -17.09 33.30 2.40
N HIS A 970 -16.05 32.70 1.79
CA HIS A 970 -14.78 32.52 2.45
C HIS A 970 -14.18 33.87 2.93
N GLN A 971 -14.16 34.90 2.04
CA GLN A 971 -13.64 36.22 2.35
C GLN A 971 -14.46 36.92 3.46
N ASP A 972 -15.79 36.82 3.40
CA ASP A 972 -16.69 37.37 4.41
C ASP A 972 -16.47 36.72 5.77
N GLN A 973 -16.34 35.37 5.81
CA GLN A 973 -16.05 34.66 7.04
C GLN A 973 -14.66 34.95 7.59
N GLN A 974 -13.63 35.07 6.74
CA GLN A 974 -12.28 35.42 7.15
C GLN A 974 -12.24 36.81 7.77
N LYS A 975 -12.89 37.79 7.13
CA LYS A 975 -13.02 39.12 7.67
C LYS A 975 -13.76 39.11 9.00
N ALA A 976 -14.87 38.38 9.10
CA ALA A 976 -15.68 38.33 10.30
C ALA A 976 -14.92 37.75 11.50
N LEU A 977 -14.17 36.65 11.31
CA LEU A 977 -13.38 36.05 12.39
C LEU A 977 -12.23 36.96 12.86
N ILE A 978 -11.53 37.64 11.93
CA ILE A 978 -10.48 38.59 12.25
C ILE A 978 -11.06 39.79 12.99
N ASP A 979 -12.17 40.36 12.52
CA ASP A 979 -12.85 41.45 13.21
C ASP A 979 -13.35 41.03 14.61
N ALA A 980 -13.80 39.79 14.80
CA ALA A 980 -14.21 39.25 16.10
C ALA A 980 -13.04 39.14 17.10
N ALA A 981 -11.84 38.79 16.65
CA ALA A 981 -10.65 38.66 17.48
C ALA A 981 -10.26 39.98 18.15
N PHE A 982 -10.51 41.11 17.47
CA PHE A 982 -10.26 42.47 17.99
C PHE A 982 -11.52 43.18 18.54
N GLY A 983 -12.69 42.58 18.33
CA GLY A 983 -13.98 43.14 18.71
C GLY A 983 -14.38 42.79 20.14
N LYS A 984 -15.61 43.20 20.53
CA LYS A 984 -16.19 42.77 21.80
C LYS A 984 -16.46 41.27 21.78
N LEU A 985 -16.02 40.55 22.81
CA LEU A 985 -16.29 39.13 22.96
C LEU A 985 -17.79 38.91 23.00
N LYS A 986 -18.28 37.99 22.13
CA LYS A 986 -19.68 37.57 22.08
C LYS A 986 -19.72 36.05 22.31
N GLY A 987 -20.76 35.58 23.02
CA GLY A 987 -20.97 34.18 23.28
C GLY A 987 -20.32 33.67 24.55
N PHE A 988 -20.01 32.37 24.57
CA PHE A 988 -19.45 31.70 25.75
C PHE A 988 -18.06 32.22 26.12
N THR A 989 -17.91 32.64 27.39
CA THR A 989 -16.61 33.03 27.98
C THR A 989 -16.40 32.24 29.27
N LEU A 990 -15.17 31.74 29.46
CA LEU A 990 -14.72 31.17 30.72
C LEU A 990 -13.94 32.27 31.49
N THR A 991 -14.20 32.41 32.77
CA THR A 991 -13.44 33.29 33.66
C THR A 991 -12.60 32.45 34.61
N LYS A 992 -11.34 32.78 34.76
CA LYS A 992 -10.45 32.18 35.72
C LYS A 992 -10.56 32.83 37.07
#